data_09be61eb9c5f35b01a2aa0c52cdd5b11
#
_entry.id   09be61eb9c5f35b01a2aa0c52cdd5b11
#
_cell.length_a   1.000
_cell.length_b   1.000
_cell.length_c   1.000
_cell.angle_alpha   90.00
_cell.angle_beta   90.00
_cell.angle_gamma   90.00
#
_symmetry.space_group_name_H-M   'P 1'
#
loop_
_entity.id
_entity.type
_entity.pdbx_description
1 polymer ?
#
loop_
_entity_poly.entity_id
_entity_poly.type
_entity_poly.pdbx_seq_one_letter_code
_entity_poly.pdbx_strand_id
1 'polypeptide(L)'
;MRGFYYHMLFAFLSLGTLSLKAAKVDFARDIRPVLSDACYNCHGPDKKARKAKLRLDDRKTAVESGVFSDGEMLARLTSTDPDERMPPPDSNRILNAADRAKLVSWLKAGGDWPEDDRHWAFVSPGQPNLPKVKNPGWLRNGIDGFVLARLEQEGLRPSVAANKATLLRRVTFDLTGLPPRIEELDAFLKDDSPKAYEKAVDRLLASPRYGEHMALDWMEASRYADTDGYQNDRLRYMWVWRDWLIKAINDNMPFDRFVTEQMAGDLLPERDFFTQVATGFNRNHRINSEGGSIPDEWIVEYVADRVETLGTMFLGLTLTCARCHDHKYDPVSQKDFYRLFAFFNGIDEAGLGPNNGNSPPFIKVPKSWPNLSEEEVKFVVPDPVKIKVVQTSVPRPQPGSPDTVMVLHELAKPRTTYLLNRGLYDQPDKSEELHPATPPVLGTWNKKWPRNRLGLAQWLVDSEHPLTARVTVNRMWQHYFGRGLVKTSENFGVQGELPSHPELLDWLATEFIRRKWNSKAINRLIVTSATYRQASIASLELLQRDPENRLLARGPRKRLTPYAIRDAALSVSGLMVGTLGGPSVKPYMPPGLWGSISNARYKQDKGDKLYRRSMYTYWRRTIPPPTMMTFNAAAREICIVRTDQTTTPLQALTMMNNKAFVEAARFLGEKMMKQKTQAPHQRVAWAFRLVTSREPSQDEVELLMEDLQFFLKDFKQYPASANKLLKVGEKSADATLPAIELAAYALVANTILNLDEAIMQN
;
A
#
# COMPACT_ATOMS: atom_id res chain seq x y z
N MET A 1 -18.85 -80.00 15.51
CA MET A 1 -18.01 -80.17 16.71
C MET A 1 -17.26 -78.91 16.96
N ARG A 2 -17.38 -78.31 18.20
CA ARG A 2 -16.63 -77.23 18.84
C ARG A 2 -16.66 -75.86 18.06
N GLY A 3 -17.33 -74.80 18.42
CA GLY A 3 -17.66 -74.24 19.74
C GLY A 3 -16.57 -73.26 20.16
N PHE A 4 -16.68 -71.93 19.79
CA PHE A 4 -15.92 -70.85 20.42
C PHE A 4 -16.86 -69.71 20.74
N TYR A 5 -17.06 -69.47 22.02
CA TYR A 5 -17.77 -68.34 22.59
C TYR A 5 -16.90 -67.03 22.50
N TYR A 6 -17.44 -65.99 21.95
CA TYR A 6 -16.88 -64.66 22.07
C TYR A 6 -17.59 -63.89 23.18
N HIS A 7 -16.89 -63.55 24.26
CA HIS A 7 -17.32 -62.61 25.25
C HIS A 7 -17.17 -61.19 24.72
N MET A 8 -18.28 -60.48 24.52
CA MET A 8 -18.31 -59.07 24.26
C MET A 8 -18.19 -58.30 25.58
N LEU A 9 -17.02 -57.64 25.81
CA LEU A 9 -16.84 -56.66 26.89
C LEU A 9 -17.39 -55.34 26.40
N PHE A 10 -18.52 -54.89 26.97
CA PHE A 10 -19.03 -53.53 26.82
C PHE A 10 -18.18 -52.58 27.71
N ALA A 11 -17.28 -51.82 27.13
CA ALA A 11 -16.64 -50.69 27.76
C ALA A 11 -17.56 -49.47 27.61
N PHE A 12 -18.14 -49.01 28.72
CA PHE A 12 -18.82 -47.74 28.81
C PHE A 12 -17.80 -46.64 28.66
N LEU A 13 -17.71 -46.04 27.47
CA LEU A 13 -17.07 -44.75 27.28
C LEU A 13 -18.00 -43.69 27.84
N SER A 14 -17.67 -43.16 29.00
CA SER A 14 -18.22 -41.91 29.50
C SER A 14 -17.78 -40.77 28.58
N LEU A 15 -18.63 -40.35 27.66
CA LEU A 15 -18.49 -39.09 26.95
C LEU A 15 -18.64 -37.95 28.00
N GLY A 16 -17.51 -37.47 28.48
CA GLY A 16 -17.44 -36.21 29.18
C GLY A 16 -17.88 -35.10 28.20
N THR A 17 -19.08 -34.59 28.38
CA THR A 17 -19.53 -33.37 27.72
C THR A 17 -18.60 -32.25 28.13
N LEU A 18 -17.59 -31.94 27.33
CA LEU A 18 -16.89 -30.68 27.37
C LEU A 18 -17.96 -29.60 27.07
N SER A 19 -18.51 -29.01 28.14
CA SER A 19 -19.31 -27.80 28.07
C SER A 19 -18.38 -26.69 27.56
N LEU A 20 -18.32 -26.49 26.27
CA LEU A 20 -17.80 -25.26 25.69
C LEU A 20 -18.69 -24.16 26.25
N LYS A 21 -18.19 -23.42 27.26
CA LYS A 21 -18.79 -22.14 27.65
C LYS A 21 -18.85 -21.32 26.36
N ALA A 22 -20.04 -21.14 25.81
CA ALA A 22 -20.27 -20.21 24.71
C ALA A 22 -19.62 -18.87 25.10
N ALA A 23 -18.67 -18.42 24.33
CA ALA A 23 -18.03 -17.13 24.57
C ALA A 23 -19.14 -16.06 24.65
N LYS A 24 -19.10 -15.23 25.69
CA LYS A 24 -20.07 -14.13 25.85
C LYS A 24 -20.06 -13.30 24.56
N VAL A 25 -21.21 -13.10 23.95
CA VAL A 25 -21.36 -12.28 22.74
C VAL A 25 -20.91 -10.88 23.07
N ASP A 26 -19.94 -10.38 22.30
CA ASP A 26 -19.40 -9.02 22.43
C ASP A 26 -20.08 -8.11 21.40
N PHE A 27 -20.63 -6.98 21.86
CA PHE A 27 -21.38 -6.07 20.99
C PHE A 27 -20.51 -5.52 19.84
N ALA A 28 -19.31 -5.03 20.15
CA ALA A 28 -18.44 -4.39 19.16
C ALA A 28 -17.90 -5.39 18.14
N ARG A 29 -17.57 -6.62 18.59
CA ARG A 29 -17.00 -7.67 17.76
C ARG A 29 -18.04 -8.48 16.98
N ASP A 30 -19.15 -8.84 17.63
CA ASP A 30 -20.08 -9.86 17.12
C ASP A 30 -21.40 -9.28 16.61
N ILE A 31 -21.85 -8.14 17.16
CA ILE A 31 -23.18 -7.57 16.88
C ILE A 31 -23.11 -6.35 15.97
N ARG A 32 -22.26 -5.35 16.31
CA ARG A 32 -22.18 -4.12 15.51
C ARG A 32 -21.85 -4.38 14.03
N PRO A 33 -20.91 -5.27 13.65
CA PRO A 33 -20.67 -5.56 12.24
C PRO A 33 -21.90 -6.10 11.51
N VAL A 34 -22.69 -6.95 12.18
CA VAL A 34 -23.93 -7.51 11.60
C VAL A 34 -25.01 -6.42 11.45
N LEU A 35 -25.19 -5.56 12.46
CA LEU A 35 -26.12 -4.42 12.37
C LEU A 35 -25.69 -3.46 11.26
N SER A 36 -24.40 -3.17 11.18
CA SER A 36 -23.85 -2.30 10.14
C SER A 36 -24.11 -2.83 8.73
N ASP A 37 -23.83 -4.08 8.48
CA ASP A 37 -24.00 -4.66 7.14
C ASP A 37 -25.48 -4.83 6.75
N ALA A 38 -26.31 -5.37 7.67
CA ALA A 38 -27.68 -5.74 7.36
C ALA A 38 -28.71 -4.61 7.61
N CYS A 39 -28.46 -3.71 8.58
CA CYS A 39 -29.48 -2.80 9.10
C CYS A 39 -29.22 -1.30 8.85
N TYR A 40 -27.95 -0.82 8.93
CA TYR A 40 -27.65 0.62 8.89
C TYR A 40 -27.98 1.28 7.56
N ASN A 41 -28.08 0.52 6.47
CA ASN A 41 -28.52 1.08 5.19
C ASN A 41 -29.90 1.75 5.27
N CYS A 42 -30.79 1.20 6.13
CA CYS A 42 -32.16 1.72 6.35
C CYS A 42 -32.37 2.27 7.78
N HIS A 43 -31.54 1.92 8.74
CA HIS A 43 -31.66 2.29 10.14
C HIS A 43 -30.35 2.88 10.71
N GLY A 44 -29.57 3.55 9.87
CA GLY A 44 -28.27 4.14 10.19
C GLY A 44 -28.26 5.67 10.25
N PRO A 45 -27.06 6.28 10.15
CA PRO A 45 -26.90 7.73 10.31
C PRO A 45 -27.53 8.56 9.18
N ASP A 46 -27.64 8.03 7.96
CA ASP A 46 -28.19 8.75 6.82
C ASP A 46 -29.69 9.06 7.00
N LYS A 47 -30.00 10.32 7.28
CA LYS A 47 -31.38 10.78 7.52
C LYS A 47 -32.30 10.59 6.30
N LYS A 48 -31.77 10.67 5.08
CA LYS A 48 -32.55 10.57 3.84
C LYS A 48 -32.93 9.12 3.51
N ALA A 49 -32.08 8.18 3.85
CA ALA A 49 -32.31 6.73 3.64
C ALA A 49 -33.10 6.10 4.81
N ARG A 50 -33.17 6.76 5.96
CA ARG A 50 -33.73 6.19 7.20
C ARG A 50 -35.19 5.84 7.09
N LYS A 51 -35.52 4.60 7.47
CA LYS A 51 -36.89 4.08 7.55
C LYS A 51 -37.36 4.03 8.98
N ALA A 52 -38.67 4.16 9.19
CA ALA A 52 -39.38 4.11 10.48
C ALA A 52 -38.81 5.07 11.56
N LYS A 53 -37.99 6.06 11.18
CA LYS A 53 -37.27 6.95 12.12
C LYS A 53 -36.34 6.21 13.10
N LEU A 54 -36.15 4.91 12.94
CA LEU A 54 -35.35 4.07 13.82
C LEU A 54 -33.83 4.23 13.48
N ARG A 55 -33.02 4.32 14.53
CA ARG A 55 -31.55 4.34 14.48
C ARG A 55 -30.98 3.16 15.24
N LEU A 56 -30.31 2.24 14.54
CA LEU A 56 -29.61 1.12 15.14
C LEU A 56 -28.09 1.34 15.21
N ASP A 57 -27.64 2.51 14.79
CA ASP A 57 -26.24 2.98 14.87
C ASP A 57 -25.98 3.87 16.10
N ASP A 58 -27.03 4.28 16.81
CA ASP A 58 -27.00 5.19 17.95
C ASP A 58 -27.74 4.54 19.14
N ARG A 59 -26.96 4.16 20.16
CA ARG A 59 -27.48 3.44 21.33
C ARG A 59 -28.64 4.16 21.99
N LYS A 60 -28.50 5.48 22.23
CA LYS A 60 -29.52 6.25 22.93
C LYS A 60 -30.85 6.18 22.20
N THR A 61 -30.84 6.49 20.90
CA THR A 61 -32.05 6.47 20.07
C THR A 61 -32.64 5.07 19.95
N ALA A 62 -31.80 4.04 19.81
CA ALA A 62 -32.26 2.65 19.71
C ALA A 62 -32.90 2.16 20.98
N VAL A 63 -32.32 2.46 22.15
CA VAL A 63 -32.90 2.09 23.47
C VAL A 63 -34.18 2.87 23.74
N GLU A 64 -34.20 4.18 23.48
CA GLU A 64 -35.40 5.02 23.65
C GLU A 64 -36.55 4.59 22.72
N SER A 65 -36.28 3.96 21.58
CA SER A 65 -37.30 3.43 20.66
C SER A 65 -38.04 2.19 21.21
N GLY A 66 -37.48 1.53 22.22
CA GLY A 66 -38.03 0.30 22.81
C GLY A 66 -37.77 -0.97 22.00
N VAL A 67 -37.15 -0.87 20.78
CA VAL A 67 -37.02 -1.97 19.82
C VAL A 67 -36.33 -3.24 20.35
N PHE A 68 -35.55 -3.12 21.41
CA PHE A 68 -34.87 -4.25 22.06
C PHE A 68 -35.71 -4.81 23.24
N SER A 69 -36.48 -3.98 23.93
CA SER A 69 -37.21 -4.35 25.15
C SER A 69 -38.60 -4.88 24.88
N ASP A 70 -39.24 -4.42 23.81
CA ASP A 70 -40.60 -4.87 23.44
C ASP A 70 -40.58 -6.19 22.60
N GLY A 71 -39.41 -6.70 22.25
CA GLY A 71 -39.27 -7.92 21.49
C GLY A 71 -39.53 -7.78 19.99
N GLU A 72 -39.83 -6.58 19.49
CA GLU A 72 -40.17 -6.36 18.09
C GLU A 72 -39.02 -6.74 17.16
N MET A 73 -37.76 -6.34 17.47
CA MET A 73 -36.61 -6.72 16.67
C MET A 73 -36.44 -8.24 16.60
N LEU A 74 -36.62 -8.95 17.71
CA LEU A 74 -36.55 -10.40 17.75
C LEU A 74 -37.63 -11.04 16.88
N ALA A 75 -38.88 -10.55 16.98
CA ALA A 75 -39.97 -11.02 16.16
C ALA A 75 -39.70 -10.85 14.67
N ARG A 76 -39.26 -9.66 14.23
CA ARG A 76 -38.93 -9.36 12.83
C ARG A 76 -37.74 -10.16 12.30
N LEU A 77 -36.72 -10.45 13.11
CA LEU A 77 -35.57 -11.29 12.71
C LEU A 77 -35.95 -12.75 12.52
N THR A 78 -37.01 -13.23 13.23
CA THR A 78 -37.45 -14.62 13.20
C THR A 78 -38.70 -14.86 12.37
N SER A 79 -39.38 -13.79 11.92
CA SER A 79 -40.59 -13.88 11.08
C SER A 79 -40.32 -14.60 9.78
N THR A 80 -41.24 -15.45 9.35
CA THR A 80 -41.26 -16.10 8.04
C THR A 80 -42.07 -15.32 7.03
N ASP A 81 -42.86 -14.32 7.51
CA ASP A 81 -43.65 -13.45 6.64
C ASP A 81 -42.71 -12.44 5.93
N PRO A 82 -42.72 -12.39 4.61
CA PRO A 82 -41.91 -11.45 3.83
C PRO A 82 -42.15 -9.98 4.17
N ASP A 83 -43.34 -9.61 4.56
CA ASP A 83 -43.72 -8.22 4.85
C ASP A 83 -43.32 -7.77 6.26
N GLU A 84 -43.10 -8.71 7.16
CA GLU A 84 -42.67 -8.44 8.53
C GLU A 84 -41.16 -8.68 8.72
N ARG A 85 -40.58 -9.54 7.93
CA ARG A 85 -39.17 -9.98 8.12
C ARG A 85 -38.19 -8.86 7.87
N MET A 86 -37.17 -8.76 8.76
CA MET A 86 -36.03 -7.87 8.59
C MET A 86 -34.71 -8.66 8.47
N PRO A 87 -33.83 -8.28 7.54
CA PRO A 87 -34.04 -7.34 6.42
C PRO A 87 -35.13 -7.81 5.46
N PRO A 88 -35.86 -6.88 4.80
CA PRO A 88 -36.86 -7.23 3.80
C PRO A 88 -36.24 -8.02 2.63
N PRO A 89 -36.93 -9.02 2.04
CA PRO A 89 -36.39 -9.84 0.96
C PRO A 89 -35.95 -9.07 -0.28
N ASP A 90 -36.62 -7.97 -0.57
CA ASP A 90 -36.36 -7.08 -1.73
C ASP A 90 -35.22 -6.06 -1.47
N SER A 91 -34.70 -6.00 -0.26
CA SER A 91 -33.68 -5.02 0.12
C SER A 91 -32.28 -5.33 -0.43
N ASN A 92 -32.06 -6.48 -1.09
CA ASN A 92 -30.76 -7.02 -1.48
C ASN A 92 -29.75 -7.16 -0.30
N ARG A 93 -30.27 -7.21 0.95
CA ARG A 93 -29.48 -7.44 2.15
C ARG A 93 -29.75 -8.83 2.68
N ILE A 94 -28.71 -9.64 2.76
CA ILE A 94 -28.83 -11.04 3.18
C ILE A 94 -28.26 -11.17 4.59
N LEU A 95 -29.11 -11.46 5.56
CA LEU A 95 -28.68 -11.88 6.88
C LEU A 95 -28.53 -13.39 6.87
N ASN A 96 -27.28 -13.87 6.81
CA ASN A 96 -27.01 -15.31 6.84
C ASN A 96 -27.42 -15.97 8.14
N ALA A 97 -27.52 -17.29 8.16
CA ALA A 97 -28.02 -18.04 9.33
C ALA A 97 -27.15 -17.85 10.58
N ALA A 98 -25.82 -17.76 10.43
CA ALA A 98 -24.90 -17.60 11.54
C ALA A 98 -25.04 -16.22 12.20
N ASP A 99 -25.11 -15.15 11.41
CA ASP A 99 -25.25 -13.80 11.91
C ASP A 99 -26.65 -13.54 12.49
N ARG A 100 -27.68 -14.13 11.89
CA ARG A 100 -29.02 -14.15 12.48
C ARG A 100 -29.00 -14.83 13.85
N ALA A 101 -28.35 -15.98 14.01
CA ALA A 101 -28.23 -16.69 15.25
C ALA A 101 -27.51 -15.86 16.34
N LYS A 102 -26.45 -15.10 15.97
CA LYS A 102 -25.74 -14.16 16.88
C LYS A 102 -26.67 -13.06 17.37
N LEU A 103 -27.41 -12.37 16.47
CA LEU A 103 -28.36 -11.32 16.84
C LEU A 103 -29.48 -11.87 17.75
N VAL A 104 -30.06 -13.00 17.38
CA VAL A 104 -31.12 -13.64 18.18
C VAL A 104 -30.61 -14.04 19.56
N SER A 105 -29.41 -14.61 19.66
CA SER A 105 -28.80 -14.99 20.95
C SER A 105 -28.51 -13.75 21.80
N TRP A 106 -28.01 -12.68 21.22
CA TRP A 106 -27.75 -11.41 21.89
C TRP A 106 -29.04 -10.78 22.42
N LEU A 107 -30.11 -10.68 21.62
CA LEU A 107 -31.40 -10.16 22.03
C LEU A 107 -32.03 -10.99 23.14
N LYS A 108 -31.98 -12.32 23.06
CA LYS A 108 -32.48 -13.23 24.12
C LYS A 108 -31.70 -13.12 25.43
N ALA A 109 -30.42 -12.70 25.35
CA ALA A 109 -29.59 -12.44 26.51
C ALA A 109 -29.84 -11.04 27.14
N GLY A 110 -30.81 -10.27 26.63
CA GLY A 110 -31.19 -8.94 27.13
C GLY A 110 -30.66 -7.79 26.25
N GLY A 111 -30.01 -8.07 25.10
CA GLY A 111 -29.59 -7.03 24.17
C GLY A 111 -28.56 -6.04 24.78
N ASP A 112 -27.60 -6.57 25.55
CA ASP A 112 -26.61 -5.75 26.27
C ASP A 112 -25.78 -4.91 25.29
N TRP A 113 -26.09 -3.62 25.23
CA TRP A 113 -25.38 -2.63 24.42
C TRP A 113 -24.58 -1.72 25.37
N PRO A 114 -23.25 -1.72 25.31
CA PRO A 114 -22.41 -0.94 26.25
C PRO A 114 -22.73 0.56 26.21
N GLU A 115 -22.57 1.24 27.33
CA GLU A 115 -22.78 2.70 27.42
C GLU A 115 -21.77 3.47 26.58
N ASP A 116 -20.47 3.08 26.61
CA ASP A 116 -19.47 3.54 25.69
C ASP A 116 -19.45 2.56 24.50
N ASP A 117 -20.23 2.91 23.49
CA ASP A 117 -20.37 2.14 22.26
C ASP A 117 -19.64 2.78 21.07
N ARG A 118 -18.77 3.77 21.33
CA ARG A 118 -18.00 4.38 20.26
C ARG A 118 -17.22 3.32 19.51
N HIS A 119 -17.22 3.42 18.18
CA HIS A 119 -16.41 2.54 17.35
C HIS A 119 -14.93 2.76 17.66
N TRP A 120 -14.18 1.66 17.78
CA TRP A 120 -12.77 1.68 18.18
C TRP A 120 -11.91 2.67 17.37
N ALA A 121 -12.21 2.83 16.09
CA ALA A 121 -11.48 3.72 15.19
C ALA A 121 -11.65 5.20 15.51
N PHE A 122 -12.71 5.57 16.25
CA PHE A 122 -13.03 6.97 16.64
C PHE A 122 -12.65 7.29 18.07
N VAL A 123 -11.95 6.38 18.74
CA VAL A 123 -11.40 6.58 20.08
C VAL A 123 -9.87 6.72 19.96
N SER A 124 -9.29 7.71 20.64
CA SER A 124 -7.82 7.90 20.65
C SER A 124 -7.10 6.62 21.07
N PRO A 125 -5.96 6.27 20.45
CA PRO A 125 -5.24 5.06 20.79
C PRO A 125 -4.74 5.09 22.23
N GLY A 126 -5.05 4.05 22.99
CA GLY A 126 -4.49 3.84 24.31
C GLY A 126 -3.03 3.32 24.20
N GLN A 127 -2.30 3.37 25.32
CA GLN A 127 -0.99 2.71 25.45
C GLN A 127 -1.14 1.40 26.21
N PRO A 128 -1.37 0.26 25.56
CA PRO A 128 -1.55 -1.01 26.23
C PRO A 128 -0.24 -1.44 26.91
N ASN A 129 -0.39 -2.07 28.07
CA ASN A 129 0.74 -2.75 28.71
C ASN A 129 1.13 -3.99 27.92
N LEU A 130 2.42 -4.34 27.94
CA LEU A 130 2.89 -5.57 27.33
C LEU A 130 2.24 -6.78 28.04
N PRO A 131 1.61 -7.70 27.29
CA PRO A 131 0.94 -8.85 27.87
C PRO A 131 1.94 -9.83 28.50
N LYS A 132 1.53 -10.51 29.55
CA LYS A 132 2.27 -11.64 30.11
C LYS A 132 2.10 -12.86 29.22
N VAL A 133 3.19 -13.54 28.91
CA VAL A 133 3.23 -14.73 28.05
C VAL A 133 3.89 -15.90 28.76
N LYS A 134 3.57 -17.13 28.34
CA LYS A 134 4.13 -18.37 28.90
C LYS A 134 5.59 -18.58 28.48
N ASN A 135 5.96 -18.14 27.27
CA ASN A 135 7.32 -18.33 26.74
C ASN A 135 8.03 -16.98 26.48
N PRO A 136 8.49 -16.25 27.51
CA PRO A 136 9.15 -14.95 27.35
C PRO A 136 10.50 -15.04 26.60
N GLY A 137 11.13 -16.21 26.54
CA GLY A 137 12.40 -16.42 25.83
C GLY A 137 12.30 -16.29 24.30
N TRP A 138 11.09 -16.32 23.74
CA TRP A 138 10.87 -16.08 22.31
C TRP A 138 10.90 -14.60 21.94
N LEU A 139 10.61 -13.70 22.89
CA LEU A 139 10.45 -12.28 22.66
C LEU A 139 11.79 -11.61 22.32
N ARG A 140 11.77 -10.75 21.31
CA ARG A 140 12.87 -9.84 20.94
C ARG A 140 12.53 -8.38 21.22
N ASN A 141 11.26 -8.02 21.07
CA ASN A 141 10.75 -6.68 21.37
C ASN A 141 9.25 -6.73 21.72
N GLY A 142 8.65 -5.54 21.95
CA GLY A 142 7.25 -5.45 22.41
C GLY A 142 6.20 -6.02 21.45
N ILE A 143 6.46 -6.00 20.14
CA ILE A 143 5.56 -6.60 19.12
C ILE A 143 5.29 -8.07 19.46
N ASP A 144 6.34 -8.79 19.79
CA ASP A 144 6.30 -10.23 20.00
C ASP A 144 5.44 -10.63 21.20
N GLY A 145 5.36 -9.74 22.22
CA GLY A 145 4.49 -9.96 23.38
C GLY A 145 3.02 -10.07 22.99
N PHE A 146 2.54 -9.15 22.16
CA PHE A 146 1.13 -9.15 21.71
C PHE A 146 0.83 -10.32 20.78
N VAL A 147 1.74 -10.61 19.85
CA VAL A 147 1.57 -11.73 18.91
C VAL A 147 1.59 -13.06 19.67
N LEU A 148 2.56 -13.28 20.57
CA LEU A 148 2.65 -14.53 21.33
C LEU A 148 1.46 -14.73 22.25
N ALA A 149 1.00 -13.67 22.95
CA ALA A 149 -0.19 -13.76 23.79
C ALA A 149 -1.43 -14.18 22.99
N ARG A 150 -1.61 -13.64 21.79
CA ARG A 150 -2.71 -14.05 20.89
C ARG A 150 -2.56 -15.50 20.45
N LEU A 151 -1.37 -15.93 20.05
CA LEU A 151 -1.11 -17.32 19.67
C LEU A 151 -1.39 -18.29 20.82
N GLU A 152 -0.97 -17.93 22.03
CA GLU A 152 -1.23 -18.75 23.23
C GLU A 152 -2.74 -18.86 23.55
N GLN A 153 -3.51 -17.80 23.34
CA GLN A 153 -4.98 -17.82 23.48
C GLN A 153 -5.64 -18.74 22.45
N GLU A 154 -5.10 -18.75 21.23
CA GLU A 154 -5.58 -19.61 20.14
C GLU A 154 -5.02 -21.05 20.22
N GLY A 155 -4.16 -21.37 21.19
CA GLY A 155 -3.50 -22.67 21.30
C GLY A 155 -2.50 -22.95 20.18
N LEU A 156 -2.00 -21.91 19.53
CA LEU A 156 -1.01 -21.98 18.46
C LEU A 156 0.41 -21.70 18.99
N ARG A 157 1.40 -22.13 18.20
CA ARG A 157 2.81 -21.82 18.45
C ARG A 157 3.39 -21.06 17.28
N PRO A 158 4.32 -20.10 17.52
CA PRO A 158 5.02 -19.47 16.42
C PRO A 158 5.93 -20.46 15.69
N SER A 159 6.13 -20.26 14.40
CA SER A 159 7.10 -20.99 13.59
C SER A 159 8.52 -20.76 14.10
N VAL A 160 9.43 -21.67 13.77
CA VAL A 160 10.86 -21.48 14.01
C VAL A 160 11.40 -20.26 13.25
N ALA A 161 12.55 -19.74 13.68
CA ALA A 161 13.20 -18.65 12.95
C ALA A 161 13.61 -19.13 11.54
N ALA A 162 13.45 -18.25 10.55
CA ALA A 162 13.99 -18.48 9.21
C ALA A 162 15.52 -18.53 9.24
N ASN A 163 16.14 -19.22 8.28
CA ASN A 163 17.59 -19.28 8.17
C ASN A 163 18.20 -17.91 7.79
N LYS A 164 19.50 -17.75 8.01
CA LYS A 164 20.21 -16.49 7.76
C LYS A 164 20.02 -15.96 6.33
N ALA A 165 20.11 -16.83 5.33
CA ALA A 165 20.00 -16.44 3.92
C ALA A 165 18.60 -15.91 3.59
N THR A 166 17.56 -16.63 4.00
CA THR A 166 16.15 -16.20 3.86
C THR A 166 15.89 -14.86 4.56
N LEU A 167 16.41 -14.70 5.80
CA LEU A 167 16.23 -13.44 6.54
C LEU A 167 16.91 -12.26 5.86
N LEU A 168 18.15 -12.43 5.38
CA LEU A 168 18.85 -11.35 4.69
C LEU A 168 18.13 -10.99 3.37
N ARG A 169 17.73 -11.99 2.56
CA ARG A 169 16.98 -11.76 1.33
C ARG A 169 15.69 -11.00 1.61
N ARG A 170 14.88 -11.47 2.57
CA ARG A 170 13.61 -10.86 2.96
C ARG A 170 13.81 -9.39 3.34
N VAL A 171 14.67 -9.11 4.29
CA VAL A 171 14.86 -7.75 4.81
C VAL A 171 15.52 -6.82 3.79
N THR A 172 16.37 -7.33 2.88
CA THR A 172 16.98 -6.51 1.83
C THR A 172 15.92 -6.07 0.83
N PHE A 173 15.05 -6.98 0.37
CA PHE A 173 13.92 -6.62 -0.48
C PHE A 173 12.93 -5.69 0.22
N ASP A 174 12.58 -5.96 1.46
CA ASP A 174 11.60 -5.16 2.19
C ASP A 174 12.09 -3.73 2.49
N LEU A 175 13.39 -3.53 2.66
CA LEU A 175 13.93 -2.20 2.94
C LEU A 175 14.45 -1.47 1.69
N THR A 176 14.84 -2.19 0.63
CA THR A 176 15.47 -1.55 -0.53
C THR A 176 14.83 -1.87 -1.89
N GLY A 177 13.94 -2.88 -1.94
CA GLY A 177 13.34 -3.38 -3.17
C GLY A 177 14.31 -4.12 -4.09
N LEU A 178 15.49 -4.52 -3.58
CA LEU A 178 16.56 -5.18 -4.34
C LEU A 178 17.01 -6.45 -3.64
N PRO A 179 17.55 -7.45 -4.37
CA PRO A 179 18.19 -8.61 -3.77
C PRO A 179 19.52 -8.21 -3.09
N PRO A 180 19.96 -8.96 -2.06
CA PRO A 180 21.31 -8.80 -1.53
C PRO A 180 22.36 -9.20 -2.59
N ARG A 181 23.51 -8.58 -2.56
CA ARG A 181 24.66 -9.02 -3.35
C ARG A 181 25.27 -10.28 -2.75
N ILE A 182 25.95 -11.09 -3.56
CA ILE A 182 26.57 -12.35 -3.07
C ILE A 182 27.59 -12.05 -1.98
N GLU A 183 28.40 -10.98 -2.12
CA GLU A 183 29.38 -10.59 -1.11
C GLU A 183 28.74 -10.19 0.22
N GLU A 184 27.58 -9.52 0.17
CA GLU A 184 26.82 -9.16 1.38
C GLU A 184 26.21 -10.39 2.04
N LEU A 185 25.72 -11.34 1.23
CA LEU A 185 25.21 -12.62 1.71
C LEU A 185 26.32 -13.43 2.38
N ASP A 186 27.48 -13.57 1.73
CA ASP A 186 28.62 -14.33 2.26
C ASP A 186 29.15 -13.71 3.56
N ALA A 187 29.28 -12.39 3.60
CA ALA A 187 29.71 -11.68 4.81
C ALA A 187 28.71 -11.90 5.96
N PHE A 188 27.40 -11.83 5.68
CA PHE A 188 26.39 -12.04 6.70
C PHE A 188 26.31 -13.49 7.18
N LEU A 189 26.45 -14.47 6.29
CA LEU A 189 26.47 -15.89 6.65
C LEU A 189 27.65 -16.24 7.56
N LYS A 190 28.81 -15.58 7.38
CA LYS A 190 30.03 -15.75 8.17
C LYS A 190 30.02 -14.96 9.49
N ASP A 191 29.14 -13.97 9.65
CA ASP A 191 29.06 -13.17 10.90
C ASP A 191 28.21 -13.91 11.93
N ASP A 192 28.86 -14.52 12.93
CA ASP A 192 28.20 -15.20 14.04
C ASP A 192 28.00 -14.30 15.26
N SER A 193 28.22 -12.99 15.13
CA SER A 193 27.97 -12.06 16.24
C SER A 193 26.46 -12.01 16.58
N PRO A 194 26.11 -11.88 17.86
CA PRO A 194 24.71 -11.87 18.31
C PRO A 194 23.87 -10.76 17.67
N LYS A 195 24.51 -9.71 17.15
CA LYS A 195 23.87 -8.55 16.51
C LYS A 195 24.09 -8.50 14.99
N ALA A 196 24.50 -9.61 14.36
CA ALA A 196 24.76 -9.65 12.91
C ALA A 196 23.55 -9.18 12.09
N TYR A 197 22.34 -9.64 12.46
CA TYR A 197 21.12 -9.28 11.75
C TYR A 197 20.76 -7.80 11.96
N GLU A 198 20.83 -7.30 13.18
CA GLU A 198 20.55 -5.89 13.50
C GLU A 198 21.52 -4.94 12.77
N LYS A 199 22.80 -5.30 12.65
CA LYS A 199 23.80 -4.54 11.85
C LYS A 199 23.40 -4.51 10.37
N ALA A 200 22.94 -5.64 9.82
CA ALA A 200 22.46 -5.70 8.44
C ALA A 200 21.23 -4.79 8.24
N VAL A 201 20.26 -4.84 9.17
CA VAL A 201 19.09 -3.96 9.16
C VAL A 201 19.48 -2.48 9.20
N ASP A 202 20.38 -2.11 10.10
CA ASP A 202 20.82 -0.71 10.27
C ASP A 202 21.53 -0.20 9.00
N ARG A 203 22.35 -1.02 8.36
CA ARG A 203 22.99 -0.72 7.07
C ARG A 203 21.96 -0.49 5.96
N LEU A 204 20.92 -1.33 5.89
CA LEU A 204 19.88 -1.22 4.89
C LEU A 204 19.00 0.02 5.11
N LEU A 205 18.65 0.36 6.34
CA LEU A 205 17.94 1.59 6.71
C LEU A 205 18.75 2.87 6.40
N ALA A 206 20.08 2.79 6.40
CA ALA A 206 20.95 3.89 6.01
C ALA A 206 21.20 3.97 4.50
N SER A 207 20.81 2.95 3.73
CA SER A 207 20.98 2.93 2.29
C SER A 207 20.08 3.97 1.59
N PRO A 208 20.57 4.70 0.58
CA PRO A 208 19.74 5.60 -0.23
C PRO A 208 18.63 4.85 -0.99
N ARG A 209 18.78 3.54 -1.17
CA ARG A 209 17.76 2.67 -1.79
C ARG A 209 16.52 2.49 -0.92
N TYR A 210 16.66 2.71 0.40
CA TYR A 210 15.53 2.71 1.32
C TYR A 210 14.49 3.77 0.95
N GLY A 211 14.91 5.03 0.74
CA GLY A 211 13.99 6.10 0.36
C GLY A 211 13.32 5.86 -0.98
N GLU A 212 14.06 5.32 -1.98
CA GLU A 212 13.47 4.95 -3.27
C GLU A 212 12.38 3.89 -3.10
N HIS A 213 12.62 2.87 -2.29
CA HIS A 213 11.66 1.77 -2.11
C HIS A 213 10.44 2.21 -1.33
N MET A 214 10.62 2.88 -0.19
CA MET A 214 9.51 3.36 0.65
C MET A 214 8.67 4.45 -0.02
N ALA A 215 9.24 5.20 -0.97
CA ALA A 215 8.52 6.22 -1.73
C ALA A 215 7.45 5.62 -2.67
N LEU A 216 7.58 4.36 -3.08
CA LEU A 216 6.67 3.74 -4.06
C LEU A 216 5.22 3.72 -3.59
N ASP A 217 4.98 3.23 -2.37
CA ASP A 217 3.62 3.14 -1.80
C ASP A 217 3.00 4.55 -1.66
N TRP A 218 3.84 5.54 -1.29
CA TRP A 218 3.41 6.92 -1.19
C TRP A 218 3.11 7.55 -2.56
N MET A 219 3.91 7.24 -3.59
CA MET A 219 3.67 7.67 -4.97
C MET A 219 2.36 7.10 -5.52
N GLU A 220 2.04 5.85 -5.25
CA GLU A 220 0.78 5.23 -5.67
C GLU A 220 -0.42 5.88 -4.97
N ALA A 221 -0.37 6.02 -3.65
CA ALA A 221 -1.43 6.64 -2.88
C ALA A 221 -1.62 8.12 -3.22
N SER A 222 -0.55 8.85 -3.51
CA SER A 222 -0.61 10.25 -3.94
C SER A 222 -0.99 10.44 -5.41
N ARG A 223 -1.19 9.38 -6.17
CA ARG A 223 -1.55 9.41 -7.60
C ARG A 223 -0.47 10.04 -8.50
N TYR A 224 0.82 9.92 -8.10
CA TYR A 224 1.93 10.47 -8.88
C TYR A 224 1.93 9.94 -10.32
N ALA A 225 2.00 10.85 -11.28
CA ALA A 225 2.13 10.52 -12.70
C ALA A 225 2.83 11.66 -13.46
N ASP A 226 3.34 11.34 -14.66
CA ASP A 226 3.98 12.29 -15.56
C ASP A 226 2.98 12.88 -16.58
N THR A 227 1.67 12.61 -16.39
CA THR A 227 0.59 13.12 -17.20
C THR A 227 -0.63 13.49 -16.36
N ASP A 228 -1.53 14.28 -16.94
CA ASP A 228 -2.68 14.86 -16.24
C ASP A 228 -3.84 13.90 -16.04
N GLY A 229 -3.98 12.89 -16.90
CA GLY A 229 -5.14 12.00 -16.93
C GLY A 229 -6.29 12.52 -17.80
N TYR A 230 -7.48 11.96 -17.62
CA TYR A 230 -8.64 12.18 -18.46
C TYR A 230 -8.36 11.85 -19.94
N GLN A 231 -9.21 12.30 -20.88
CA GLN A 231 -9.11 11.94 -22.29
C GLN A 231 -7.85 12.48 -22.96
N ASN A 232 -7.51 13.74 -22.73
CA ASN A 232 -6.33 14.38 -23.32
C ASN A 232 -5.02 13.87 -22.78
N ASP A 233 -4.98 13.57 -21.49
CA ASP A 233 -3.84 13.02 -20.75
C ASP A 233 -2.52 13.69 -21.11
N ARG A 234 -2.46 15.02 -20.95
CA ARG A 234 -1.36 15.87 -21.32
C ARG A 234 -0.17 15.69 -20.37
N LEU A 235 1.03 15.92 -20.88
CA LEU A 235 2.25 15.76 -20.09
C LEU A 235 2.39 16.87 -19.04
N ARG A 236 2.96 16.51 -17.88
CA ARG A 236 3.35 17.40 -16.79
C ARG A 236 4.65 16.98 -16.14
N TYR A 237 5.22 17.83 -15.29
CA TYR A 237 6.53 17.61 -14.66
C TYR A 237 6.39 17.61 -13.13
N MET A 238 6.32 16.42 -12.53
CA MET A 238 6.21 16.25 -11.07
C MET A 238 7.40 15.51 -10.45
N TRP A 239 8.42 15.18 -11.26
CA TRP A 239 9.58 14.41 -10.81
C TRP A 239 10.35 15.07 -9.67
N VAL A 240 10.35 16.40 -9.57
CA VAL A 240 11.00 17.14 -8.47
C VAL A 240 10.31 16.85 -7.12
N TRP A 241 8.99 16.74 -7.11
CA TRP A 241 8.26 16.31 -5.91
C TRP A 241 8.58 14.84 -5.52
N ARG A 242 8.70 13.94 -6.49
CA ARG A 242 9.14 12.58 -6.22
C ARG A 242 10.54 12.56 -5.59
N ASP A 243 11.47 13.37 -6.10
CA ASP A 243 12.83 13.45 -5.57
C ASP A 243 12.86 14.05 -4.16
N TRP A 244 11.99 15.06 -3.88
CA TRP A 244 11.73 15.54 -2.53
C TRP A 244 11.26 14.41 -1.61
N LEU A 245 10.29 13.59 -2.06
CA LEU A 245 9.75 12.48 -1.30
C LEU A 245 10.84 11.46 -0.92
N ILE A 246 11.68 11.05 -1.89
CA ILE A 246 12.80 10.14 -1.66
C ILE A 246 13.76 10.70 -0.60
N LYS A 247 14.09 12.00 -0.71
CA LYS A 247 14.97 12.66 0.25
C LYS A 247 14.35 12.71 1.65
N ALA A 248 13.12 13.16 1.78
CA ALA A 248 12.45 13.27 3.07
C ALA A 248 12.42 11.92 3.82
N ILE A 249 12.20 10.82 3.09
CA ILE A 249 12.23 9.46 3.66
C ILE A 249 13.66 9.04 4.02
N ASN A 250 14.66 9.30 3.17
CA ASN A 250 16.06 8.96 3.44
C ASN A 250 16.61 9.73 4.64
N ASP A 251 16.28 10.99 4.77
CA ASP A 251 16.66 11.85 5.90
C ASP A 251 15.90 11.49 7.19
N ASN A 252 14.96 10.53 7.09
CA ASN A 252 14.08 10.15 8.19
C ASN A 252 13.34 11.34 8.79
N MET A 253 12.81 12.21 7.90
CA MET A 253 11.98 13.34 8.32
C MET A 253 10.89 12.84 9.27
N PRO A 254 10.70 13.45 10.45
CA PRO A 254 9.60 13.10 11.35
C PRO A 254 8.26 13.16 10.61
N PHE A 255 7.42 12.15 10.79
CA PHE A 255 6.20 11.99 9.98
C PHE A 255 5.20 13.14 10.18
N ASP A 256 5.15 13.73 11.36
CA ASP A 256 4.37 14.92 11.65
C ASP A 256 4.80 16.12 10.77
N ARG A 257 6.11 16.36 10.66
CA ARG A 257 6.69 17.35 9.76
C ARG A 257 6.44 16.98 8.30
N PHE A 258 6.63 15.72 7.94
CA PHE A 258 6.41 15.20 6.58
C PHE A 258 4.96 15.43 6.10
N VAL A 259 3.97 15.22 6.97
CA VAL A 259 2.56 15.52 6.67
C VAL A 259 2.35 17.03 6.58
N THR A 260 2.88 17.79 7.55
CA THR A 260 2.70 19.25 7.60
C THR A 260 3.25 19.93 6.36
N GLU A 261 4.45 19.57 5.89
CA GLU A 261 5.04 20.16 4.70
C GLU A 261 4.23 19.84 3.43
N GLN A 262 3.72 18.62 3.30
CA GLN A 262 2.89 18.25 2.14
C GLN A 262 1.51 18.90 2.14
N MET A 263 0.91 19.12 3.30
CA MET A 263 -0.41 19.74 3.41
C MET A 263 -0.36 21.26 3.34
N ALA A 264 0.70 21.87 3.88
CA ALA A 264 0.74 23.31 4.15
C ALA A 264 2.15 23.91 4.11
N GLY A 265 3.10 23.33 3.36
CA GLY A 265 4.47 23.83 3.27
C GLY A 265 4.58 25.27 2.78
N ASP A 266 3.64 25.72 1.94
CA ASP A 266 3.50 27.10 1.48
C ASP A 266 2.97 28.07 2.54
N LEU A 267 2.37 27.57 3.62
CA LEU A 267 1.81 28.35 4.73
C LEU A 267 2.74 28.41 5.95
N LEU A 268 3.88 27.71 5.92
CA LEU A 268 4.84 27.73 7.02
C LEU A 268 5.50 29.13 7.12
N PRO A 269 5.77 29.61 8.35
CA PRO A 269 6.46 30.89 8.55
C PRO A 269 7.84 30.94 7.88
N GLU A 270 8.60 29.84 7.95
CA GLU A 270 9.95 29.69 7.37
C GLU A 270 9.89 28.84 6.12
N ARG A 271 9.00 29.21 5.18
CA ARG A 271 8.87 28.50 3.91
C ARG A 271 10.08 28.73 3.02
N ASP A 272 10.56 27.67 2.43
CA ASP A 272 11.64 27.68 1.45
C ASP A 272 11.22 26.93 0.17
N PHE A 273 12.16 26.74 -0.75
CA PHE A 273 11.91 25.96 -1.96
C PHE A 273 11.49 24.52 -1.62
N PHE A 274 12.10 23.91 -0.60
CA PHE A 274 11.92 22.52 -0.25
C PHE A 274 10.52 22.27 0.33
N THR A 275 10.08 23.09 1.28
CA THR A 275 8.74 23.03 1.87
C THR A 275 7.63 23.33 0.86
N GLN A 276 7.92 24.20 -0.13
CA GLN A 276 6.96 24.46 -1.21
C GLN A 276 6.85 23.27 -2.16
N VAL A 277 7.95 22.62 -2.55
CA VAL A 277 7.92 21.40 -3.38
C VAL A 277 7.10 20.31 -2.72
N ALA A 278 7.17 20.17 -1.39
CA ALA A 278 6.37 19.20 -0.63
C ALA A 278 4.88 19.30 -0.95
N THR A 279 4.35 20.50 -1.12
CA THR A 279 2.92 20.74 -1.42
C THR A 279 2.46 20.16 -2.76
N GLY A 280 3.39 19.79 -3.62
CA GLY A 280 3.12 19.05 -4.87
C GLY A 280 2.35 17.76 -4.65
N PHE A 281 2.35 17.20 -3.42
CA PHE A 281 1.44 16.12 -3.01
C PHE A 281 -0.01 16.42 -3.39
N ASN A 282 -0.51 17.60 -3.06
CA ASN A 282 -1.88 18.03 -3.34
C ASN A 282 -2.09 18.45 -4.80
N ARG A 283 -1.04 18.43 -5.64
CA ARG A 283 -1.09 18.72 -7.08
C ARG A 283 -1.01 17.47 -7.96
N ASN A 284 -0.88 16.28 -7.34
CA ASN A 284 -0.83 15.01 -8.06
C ASN A 284 -2.20 14.50 -8.55
N HIS A 285 -3.31 15.17 -8.23
CA HIS A 285 -4.62 14.83 -8.78
C HIS A 285 -4.65 14.92 -10.31
N ARG A 286 -5.67 14.36 -10.94
CA ARG A 286 -5.91 14.52 -12.37
C ARG A 286 -6.29 15.96 -12.68
N ILE A 287 -5.88 16.48 -13.84
CA ILE A 287 -6.19 17.83 -14.32
C ILE A 287 -6.84 17.70 -15.70
N ASN A 288 -8.01 18.33 -15.89
CA ASN A 288 -8.67 18.37 -17.19
C ASN A 288 -8.14 19.50 -18.06
N SER A 289 -7.90 19.21 -19.34
CA SER A 289 -7.48 20.21 -20.35
C SER A 289 -8.36 20.15 -21.62
N GLU A 290 -9.56 19.55 -21.52
CA GLU A 290 -10.43 19.37 -22.67
C GLU A 290 -11.20 20.63 -23.03
N GLY A 291 -11.39 20.86 -24.34
CA GLY A 291 -12.22 21.95 -24.84
C GLY A 291 -13.70 21.69 -24.54
N GLY A 292 -14.43 22.75 -24.20
CA GLY A 292 -15.86 22.66 -23.87
C GLY A 292 -16.18 22.26 -22.44
N SER A 293 -15.17 21.93 -21.62
CA SER A 293 -15.36 21.64 -20.21
C SER A 293 -15.60 22.93 -19.40
N ILE A 294 -16.33 22.84 -18.31
CA ILE A 294 -16.70 23.97 -17.45
C ILE A 294 -15.67 24.08 -16.31
N PRO A 295 -14.89 25.19 -16.20
CA PRO A 295 -13.83 25.30 -15.20
C PRO A 295 -14.29 25.11 -13.75
N ASP A 296 -15.47 25.63 -13.39
CA ASP A 296 -16.01 25.55 -12.02
C ASP A 296 -16.31 24.11 -11.59
N GLU A 297 -16.80 23.28 -12.52
CA GLU A 297 -16.99 21.85 -12.29
C GLU A 297 -15.67 21.19 -11.88
N TRP A 298 -14.60 21.45 -12.63
CA TRP A 298 -13.31 20.84 -12.38
C TRP A 298 -12.62 21.35 -11.11
N ILE A 299 -12.83 22.60 -10.73
CA ILE A 299 -12.38 23.07 -9.41
C ILE A 299 -13.03 22.22 -8.30
N VAL A 300 -14.32 21.97 -8.38
CA VAL A 300 -15.05 21.16 -7.40
C VAL A 300 -14.50 19.72 -7.38
N GLU A 301 -14.26 19.13 -8.56
CA GLU A 301 -13.67 17.79 -8.67
C GLU A 301 -12.26 17.71 -8.05
N TYR A 302 -11.40 18.70 -8.27
CA TYR A 302 -10.04 18.71 -7.71
C TYR A 302 -10.04 18.84 -6.20
N VAL A 303 -10.92 19.68 -5.65
CA VAL A 303 -11.06 19.83 -4.20
C VAL A 303 -11.66 18.55 -3.58
N ALA A 304 -12.68 17.95 -4.21
CA ALA A 304 -13.26 16.68 -3.77
C ALA A 304 -12.21 15.55 -3.76
N ASP A 305 -11.41 15.42 -4.82
CA ASP A 305 -10.29 14.44 -4.89
C ASP A 305 -9.30 14.60 -3.73
N ARG A 306 -9.01 15.84 -3.30
CA ARG A 306 -8.13 16.08 -2.13
C ARG A 306 -8.78 15.63 -0.83
N VAL A 307 -10.07 15.87 -0.64
CA VAL A 307 -10.82 15.39 0.54
C VAL A 307 -10.86 13.86 0.58
N GLU A 308 -11.13 13.23 -0.56
CA GLU A 308 -11.12 11.77 -0.67
C GLU A 308 -9.74 11.17 -0.39
N THR A 309 -8.68 11.82 -0.92
CA THR A 309 -7.30 11.42 -0.64
C THR A 309 -6.93 11.59 0.83
N LEU A 310 -7.33 12.70 1.46
CA LEU A 310 -7.17 12.93 2.88
C LEU A 310 -7.84 11.79 3.68
N GLY A 311 -9.11 11.49 3.35
CA GLY A 311 -9.87 10.41 3.96
C GLY A 311 -9.17 9.06 3.86
N THR A 312 -8.87 8.64 2.64
CA THR A 312 -8.25 7.34 2.39
C THR A 312 -6.85 7.25 2.96
N MET A 313 -6.03 8.30 2.78
CA MET A 313 -4.60 8.22 3.06
C MET A 313 -4.23 8.47 4.51
N PHE A 314 -4.90 9.38 5.20
CA PHE A 314 -4.56 9.74 6.58
C PHE A 314 -5.58 9.23 7.60
N LEU A 315 -6.85 9.15 7.21
CA LEU A 315 -7.93 8.75 8.10
C LEU A 315 -8.35 7.28 7.94
N GLY A 316 -7.97 6.63 6.82
CA GLY A 316 -8.49 5.30 6.51
C GLY A 316 -10.02 5.30 6.47
N LEU A 317 -10.64 6.33 5.89
CA LEU A 317 -12.09 6.47 5.77
C LEU A 317 -12.50 6.74 4.32
N THR A 318 -13.64 6.18 3.92
CA THR A 318 -14.23 6.34 2.59
C THR A 318 -15.15 7.58 2.55
N LEU A 319 -14.57 8.78 2.51
CA LEU A 319 -15.34 10.03 2.57
C LEU A 319 -16.18 10.33 1.33
N THR A 320 -15.94 9.65 0.21
CA THR A 320 -16.62 9.88 -1.09
C THR A 320 -18.16 9.82 -0.96
N CYS A 321 -18.71 8.92 -0.14
CA CYS A 321 -20.15 8.82 0.09
C CYS A 321 -20.74 10.12 0.66
N ALA A 322 -19.98 10.80 1.53
CA ALA A 322 -20.42 12.02 2.19
C ALA A 322 -20.45 13.25 1.25
N ARG A 323 -19.95 13.14 0.03
CA ARG A 323 -20.08 14.18 -0.99
C ARG A 323 -21.54 14.47 -1.40
N CYS A 324 -22.40 13.42 -1.46
CA CYS A 324 -23.76 13.52 -1.98
C CYS A 324 -24.84 13.49 -0.91
N HIS A 325 -24.61 12.84 0.23
CA HIS A 325 -25.53 12.65 1.36
C HIS A 325 -24.72 12.35 2.64
N ASP A 326 -25.34 12.30 3.80
CA ASP A 326 -24.68 11.84 5.02
C ASP A 326 -24.09 10.44 4.79
N HIS A 327 -22.90 10.15 5.33
CA HIS A 327 -22.28 8.83 5.16
C HIS A 327 -23.21 7.75 5.71
N LYS A 328 -23.36 6.64 4.97
CA LYS A 328 -24.36 5.61 5.31
C LYS A 328 -24.08 4.86 6.60
N TYR A 329 -22.81 4.74 6.96
CA TYR A 329 -22.35 3.85 8.03
C TYR A 329 -21.58 4.59 9.11
N ASP A 330 -20.68 5.48 8.69
CA ASP A 330 -19.83 6.25 9.60
C ASP A 330 -20.53 7.56 10.01
N PRO A 331 -20.27 8.06 11.22
CA PRO A 331 -20.90 9.29 11.72
C PRO A 331 -20.22 10.55 11.11
N VAL A 332 -20.20 10.64 9.79
CA VAL A 332 -19.69 11.74 8.99
C VAL A 332 -20.82 12.30 8.14
N SER A 333 -21.22 13.53 8.39
CA SER A 333 -22.28 14.17 7.62
C SER A 333 -21.80 14.73 6.30
N GLN A 334 -22.73 15.00 5.37
CA GLN A 334 -22.45 15.74 4.15
C GLN A 334 -21.85 17.12 4.45
N LYS A 335 -22.30 17.78 5.50
CA LYS A 335 -21.72 19.07 5.95
C LYS A 335 -20.26 18.91 6.37
N ASP A 336 -19.89 17.80 7.02
CA ASP A 336 -18.50 17.56 7.41
C ASP A 336 -17.59 17.38 6.20
N PHE A 337 -18.07 16.72 5.13
CA PHE A 337 -17.36 16.64 3.86
C PHE A 337 -17.06 18.05 3.29
N TYR A 338 -18.08 18.94 3.22
CA TYR A 338 -17.88 20.28 2.68
C TYR A 338 -17.11 21.21 3.62
N ARG A 339 -17.09 20.96 4.91
CA ARG A 339 -16.19 21.64 5.85
C ARG A 339 -14.73 21.22 5.65
N LEU A 340 -14.46 19.94 5.36
CA LEU A 340 -13.14 19.47 4.93
C LEU A 340 -12.77 20.05 3.55
N PHE A 341 -13.71 20.09 2.63
CA PHE A 341 -13.57 20.71 1.31
C PHE A 341 -13.13 22.18 1.42
N ALA A 342 -13.68 22.94 2.37
CA ALA A 342 -13.37 24.34 2.58
C ALA A 342 -11.88 24.60 2.88
N PHE A 343 -11.14 23.65 3.45
CA PHE A 343 -9.70 23.76 3.65
C PHE A 343 -8.90 23.84 2.34
N PHE A 344 -9.43 23.28 1.26
CA PHE A 344 -8.76 23.22 -0.05
C PHE A 344 -9.38 24.12 -1.11
N ASN A 345 -10.55 24.71 -0.83
CA ASN A 345 -11.28 25.56 -1.78
C ASN A 345 -10.64 26.93 -1.99
N GLY A 346 -9.64 27.28 -1.16
CA GLY A 346 -8.85 28.52 -1.29
C GLY A 346 -7.62 28.40 -2.20
N ILE A 347 -7.32 27.22 -2.77
CA ILE A 347 -6.13 27.04 -3.60
C ILE A 347 -6.28 27.79 -4.92
N ASP A 348 -5.25 28.58 -5.29
CA ASP A 348 -5.16 29.37 -6.52
C ASP A 348 -4.84 28.45 -7.71
N GLU A 349 -5.86 27.80 -8.23
CA GLU A 349 -5.75 26.92 -9.41
C GLU A 349 -6.89 27.17 -10.40
N ALA A 350 -6.62 26.91 -11.68
CA ALA A 350 -7.63 26.93 -12.72
C ALA A 350 -8.33 25.56 -12.81
N GLY A 351 -9.62 25.54 -13.14
CA GLY A 351 -10.35 24.30 -13.40
C GLY A 351 -9.87 23.59 -14.65
N LEU A 352 -9.35 24.32 -15.63
CA LEU A 352 -8.77 23.73 -16.84
C LEU A 352 -7.26 23.94 -16.87
N GLY A 353 -6.52 22.85 -17.08
CA GLY A 353 -5.08 22.86 -17.26
C GLY A 353 -4.65 23.31 -18.67
N PRO A 354 -3.36 23.59 -18.85
CA PRO A 354 -2.78 23.90 -20.14
C PRO A 354 -2.73 22.63 -21.05
N ASN A 355 -2.50 22.83 -22.35
CA ASN A 355 -2.43 21.70 -23.29
C ASN A 355 -1.22 20.78 -23.07
N ASN A 356 -0.13 21.27 -22.48
CA ASN A 356 1.02 20.49 -22.04
C ASN A 356 1.82 21.33 -21.03
N GLY A 357 2.56 20.66 -20.14
CA GLY A 357 3.34 21.31 -19.10
C GLY A 357 2.55 21.52 -17.81
N ASN A 358 3.21 22.07 -16.82
CA ASN A 358 2.62 22.22 -15.49
C ASN A 358 1.53 23.29 -15.45
N SER A 359 0.40 22.95 -14.82
CA SER A 359 -0.68 23.90 -14.52
C SER A 359 -0.28 24.79 -13.32
N PRO A 360 -0.46 26.12 -13.41
CA PRO A 360 -0.22 26.98 -12.25
C PRO A 360 -1.15 26.62 -11.06
N PRO A 361 -0.71 26.96 -9.82
CA PRO A 361 0.56 27.56 -9.44
C PRO A 361 1.73 26.57 -9.54
N PHE A 362 2.88 27.05 -9.94
CA PHE A 362 4.13 26.31 -9.98
C PHE A 362 5.32 27.22 -9.67
N ILE A 363 6.45 26.65 -9.30
CA ILE A 363 7.72 27.35 -9.09
C ILE A 363 8.78 26.84 -10.05
N LYS A 364 9.80 27.66 -10.34
CA LYS A 364 10.96 27.22 -11.10
C LYS A 364 11.90 26.40 -10.24
N VAL A 365 12.39 25.32 -10.82
CA VAL A 365 13.41 24.45 -10.19
C VAL A 365 14.76 25.11 -10.37
N PRO A 366 15.55 25.34 -9.32
CA PRO A 366 16.90 25.85 -9.41
C PRO A 366 17.79 24.92 -10.26
N LYS A 367 18.72 25.50 -11.03
CA LYS A 367 19.68 24.71 -11.83
C LYS A 367 20.56 23.79 -10.99
N SER A 368 20.74 24.11 -9.71
CA SER A 368 21.46 23.31 -8.73
C SER A 368 20.65 22.14 -8.18
N TRP A 369 19.37 21.98 -8.54
CA TRP A 369 18.58 20.80 -8.17
C TRP A 369 19.22 19.56 -8.78
N PRO A 370 19.66 18.60 -7.97
CA PRO A 370 20.66 17.65 -8.39
C PRO A 370 20.11 16.53 -9.28
N ASN A 371 20.88 16.19 -10.30
CA ASN A 371 20.97 14.81 -10.75
C ASN A 371 21.86 14.07 -9.73
N LEU A 372 21.24 13.28 -8.85
CA LEU A 372 21.98 12.55 -7.82
C LEU A 372 22.61 11.29 -8.40
N SER A 373 23.90 11.10 -8.18
CA SER A 373 24.57 9.82 -8.38
C SER A 373 24.51 8.97 -7.09
N GLU A 374 24.84 7.69 -7.18
CA GLU A 374 24.90 6.81 -5.99
C GLU A 374 25.87 7.32 -4.91
N GLU A 375 26.88 8.07 -5.29
CA GLU A 375 27.92 8.59 -4.41
C GLU A 375 27.54 9.94 -3.77
N GLU A 376 26.60 10.68 -4.38
CA GLU A 376 26.18 12.00 -3.92
C GLU A 376 24.80 11.96 -3.27
N VAL A 377 24.71 11.48 -2.05
CA VAL A 377 23.45 11.44 -1.25
C VAL A 377 23.13 12.80 -0.63
N LYS A 378 23.85 13.86 -0.95
CA LYS A 378 23.60 15.19 -0.43
C LYS A 378 22.78 16.00 -1.41
N PHE A 379 21.49 16.17 -1.11
CA PHE A 379 20.74 17.28 -1.70
C PHE A 379 21.38 18.58 -1.23
N VAL A 380 21.89 19.35 -2.16
CA VAL A 380 22.26 20.72 -1.88
C VAL A 380 20.94 21.49 -1.77
N VAL A 381 20.60 21.94 -0.57
CA VAL A 381 19.52 22.92 -0.41
C VAL A 381 20.00 24.18 -1.12
N PRO A 382 19.31 24.66 -2.19
CA PRO A 382 19.72 25.90 -2.82
C PRO A 382 19.65 27.03 -1.79
N ASP A 383 20.56 27.99 -1.88
CA ASP A 383 20.40 29.25 -1.17
C ASP A 383 18.98 29.80 -1.37
N PRO A 384 18.37 30.45 -0.36
CA PRO A 384 17.00 30.90 -0.45
C PRO A 384 16.83 31.90 -1.64
N VAL A 385 16.59 31.33 -2.79
CA VAL A 385 16.23 32.09 -3.99
C VAL A 385 14.85 32.68 -3.74
N LYS A 386 14.63 33.94 -4.08
CA LYS A 386 13.30 34.55 -4.06
C LYS A 386 12.37 33.70 -4.92
N ILE A 387 11.52 32.94 -4.24
CA ILE A 387 10.62 31.99 -4.88
C ILE A 387 9.50 32.79 -5.52
N LYS A 388 9.44 32.77 -6.84
CA LYS A 388 8.37 33.37 -7.59
C LYS A 388 7.32 32.32 -7.92
N VAL A 389 6.17 32.36 -7.23
CA VAL A 389 5.01 31.57 -7.58
C VAL A 389 4.30 32.23 -8.77
N VAL A 390 4.05 31.45 -9.82
CA VAL A 390 3.25 31.86 -10.97
C VAL A 390 1.79 31.54 -10.65
N GLN A 391 1.01 32.62 -10.40
CA GLN A 391 -0.41 32.53 -10.06
C GLN A 391 -1.28 32.38 -11.31
N THR A 392 -2.45 31.76 -11.17
CA THR A 392 -3.42 31.69 -12.25
C THR A 392 -4.35 32.89 -12.23
N SER A 393 -4.52 33.58 -13.35
CA SER A 393 -5.50 34.66 -13.52
C SER A 393 -6.38 34.48 -14.76
N VAL A 394 -6.22 33.39 -15.53
CA VAL A 394 -6.86 33.22 -16.84
C VAL A 394 -7.42 31.79 -17.01
N PRO A 395 -8.53 31.61 -17.77
CA PRO A 395 -9.17 30.32 -17.99
C PRO A 395 -8.28 29.25 -18.64
N ARG A 396 -7.27 29.66 -19.42
CA ARG A 396 -6.23 28.76 -19.98
C ARG A 396 -4.86 29.30 -19.60
N PRO A 397 -4.30 28.80 -18.51
CA PRO A 397 -3.03 29.29 -18.03
C PRO A 397 -1.89 28.93 -18.98
N GLN A 398 -0.83 29.74 -18.94
CA GLN A 398 0.42 29.42 -19.62
C GLN A 398 1.06 28.21 -18.93
N PRO A 399 1.55 27.22 -19.72
CA PRO A 399 2.14 26.03 -19.15
C PRO A 399 3.50 26.30 -18.49
N GLY A 400 3.78 25.63 -17.39
CA GLY A 400 5.11 25.56 -16.82
C GLY A 400 6.03 24.69 -17.70
N SER A 401 7.27 25.14 -17.86
CA SER A 401 8.34 24.43 -18.60
C SER A 401 8.86 23.22 -17.82
N PRO A 402 9.71 22.36 -18.42
CA PRO A 402 10.29 21.19 -17.76
C PRO A 402 11.09 21.46 -16.49
N ASP A 403 11.53 22.71 -16.30
CA ASP A 403 12.24 23.21 -15.12
C ASP A 403 11.30 23.83 -14.08
N THR A 404 10.05 23.38 -14.03
CA THR A 404 9.05 23.79 -13.02
C THR A 404 8.52 22.60 -12.25
N VAL A 405 7.92 22.87 -11.08
CA VAL A 405 7.16 21.90 -10.28
C VAL A 405 5.88 22.56 -9.77
N MET A 406 4.74 21.86 -9.86
CA MET A 406 3.48 22.36 -9.34
C MET A 406 3.49 22.36 -7.81
N VAL A 407 3.01 23.46 -7.22
CA VAL A 407 2.94 23.68 -5.77
C VAL A 407 1.56 24.20 -5.38
N LEU A 408 1.30 24.35 -4.09
CA LEU A 408 0.13 25.06 -3.60
C LEU A 408 0.45 26.55 -3.44
N HIS A 409 -0.60 27.34 -3.60
CA HIS A 409 -0.65 28.77 -3.29
C HIS A 409 -2.11 29.12 -2.97
N GLU A 410 -2.34 29.96 -1.98
CA GLU A 410 -3.69 30.36 -1.58
C GLU A 410 -4.14 31.63 -2.32
N LEU A 411 -5.41 31.67 -2.68
CA LEU A 411 -6.08 32.88 -3.11
C LEU A 411 -6.07 33.94 -1.98
N ALA A 412 -5.90 35.20 -2.30
CA ALA A 412 -6.02 36.27 -1.32
C ALA A 412 -7.39 36.30 -0.62
N LYS A 413 -8.43 35.90 -1.33
CA LYS A 413 -9.79 35.64 -0.82
C LYS A 413 -10.22 34.26 -1.24
N PRO A 414 -10.34 33.29 -0.32
CA PRO A 414 -10.82 31.96 -0.62
C PRO A 414 -12.22 31.97 -1.26
N ARG A 415 -12.51 30.98 -2.09
CA ARG A 415 -13.86 30.77 -2.65
C ARG A 415 -14.81 30.40 -1.53
N THR A 416 -16.03 30.97 -1.56
CA THR A 416 -17.09 30.60 -0.61
C THR A 416 -17.47 29.13 -0.82
N THR A 417 -17.61 28.40 0.28
CA THR A 417 -18.00 26.99 0.25
C THR A 417 -19.44 26.83 0.71
N TYR A 418 -20.21 26.11 -0.08
CA TYR A 418 -21.58 25.71 0.21
C TYR A 418 -21.72 24.20 0.16
N LEU A 419 -22.77 23.65 0.77
CA LEU A 419 -23.18 22.29 0.53
C LEU A 419 -23.66 22.18 -0.93
N LEU A 420 -23.18 21.19 -1.68
CA LEU A 420 -23.61 20.93 -3.05
C LEU A 420 -24.67 19.82 -3.06
N ASN A 421 -25.86 20.11 -3.55
CA ASN A 421 -26.92 19.15 -3.66
C ASN A 421 -26.51 17.98 -4.56
N ARG A 422 -26.46 16.77 -4.02
CA ARG A 422 -25.98 15.54 -4.69
C ARG A 422 -24.55 15.66 -5.24
N GLY A 423 -23.74 16.55 -4.68
CA GLY A 423 -22.36 16.79 -5.14
C GLY A 423 -22.25 17.58 -6.45
N LEU A 424 -23.33 18.18 -6.97
CA LEU A 424 -23.36 18.88 -8.24
C LEU A 424 -22.84 20.31 -8.07
N TYR A 425 -21.84 20.70 -8.88
CA TYR A 425 -21.13 21.95 -8.79
C TYR A 425 -22.05 23.19 -9.00
N ASP A 426 -23.10 23.04 -9.81
CA ASP A 426 -24.06 24.06 -10.20
C ASP A 426 -25.30 24.15 -9.26
N GLN A 427 -25.35 23.31 -8.20
CA GLN A 427 -26.47 23.27 -7.26
C GLN A 427 -26.04 23.53 -5.80
N PRO A 428 -25.39 24.69 -5.53
CA PRO A 428 -25.01 25.05 -4.16
C PRO A 428 -26.25 25.44 -3.32
N ASP A 429 -26.33 24.90 -2.10
CA ASP A 429 -27.27 25.36 -1.11
C ASP A 429 -26.73 26.63 -0.43
N LYS A 430 -27.16 27.79 -0.93
CA LYS A 430 -26.70 29.10 -0.46
C LYS A 430 -27.34 29.54 0.86
N SER A 431 -28.13 28.71 1.50
CA SER A 431 -28.75 29.05 2.79
C SER A 431 -27.74 29.13 3.95
N GLU A 432 -26.61 28.42 3.84
CA GLU A 432 -25.57 28.40 4.86
C GLU A 432 -24.17 28.35 4.21
N GLU A 433 -23.33 29.33 4.53
CA GLU A 433 -21.92 29.28 4.18
C GLU A 433 -21.17 28.35 5.10
N LEU A 434 -20.36 27.44 4.55
CA LEU A 434 -19.58 26.47 5.30
C LEU A 434 -18.12 26.90 5.41
N HIS A 435 -17.61 26.89 6.64
CA HIS A 435 -16.24 27.23 6.97
C HIS A 435 -15.38 26.00 7.28
N PRO A 436 -14.05 26.08 7.15
CA PRO A 436 -13.15 24.97 7.45
C PRO A 436 -13.38 24.39 8.86
N ALA A 437 -13.71 23.12 8.94
CA ALA A 437 -13.84 22.37 10.18
C ALA A 437 -13.65 20.86 9.94
N THR A 438 -13.35 20.12 11.01
CA THR A 438 -13.14 18.68 10.99
C THR A 438 -14.36 17.95 11.51
N PRO A 439 -14.60 16.67 11.11
CA PRO A 439 -15.69 15.87 11.64
C PRO A 439 -15.58 15.74 13.16
N PRO A 440 -16.63 16.04 13.92
CA PRO A 440 -16.58 16.02 15.40
C PRO A 440 -16.22 14.65 15.98
N VAL A 441 -16.58 13.57 15.29
CA VAL A 441 -16.29 12.19 15.72
C VAL A 441 -14.79 11.90 15.74
N LEU A 442 -13.96 12.65 15.00
CA LEU A 442 -12.51 12.48 14.92
C LEU A 442 -11.73 13.38 15.91
N GLY A 443 -12.39 13.87 16.92
CA GLY A 443 -11.76 14.68 17.97
C GLY A 443 -12.06 16.18 17.86
N THR A 444 -11.56 16.92 18.82
CA THR A 444 -11.86 18.35 19.00
C THR A 444 -10.80 19.20 18.33
N TRP A 445 -11.24 20.23 17.59
CA TRP A 445 -10.35 21.25 17.01
C TRP A 445 -9.72 22.11 18.11
N ASN A 446 -8.40 22.18 18.14
CA ASN A 446 -7.71 23.08 19.06
C ASN A 446 -7.88 24.54 18.59
N LYS A 447 -8.40 25.40 19.47
CA LYS A 447 -8.67 26.82 19.17
C LYS A 447 -7.43 27.63 18.78
N LYS A 448 -6.23 27.15 19.10
CA LYS A 448 -4.95 27.77 18.72
C LYS A 448 -4.55 27.50 17.28
N TRP A 449 -5.14 26.51 16.65
CA TRP A 449 -4.82 26.18 15.24
C TRP A 449 -5.53 27.13 14.29
N PRO A 450 -4.85 27.61 13.23
CA PRO A 450 -5.48 28.45 12.22
C PRO A 450 -6.51 27.63 11.42
N ARG A 451 -7.61 28.28 11.01
CA ARG A 451 -8.67 27.64 10.20
C ARG A 451 -8.28 27.57 8.72
N ASN A 452 -7.13 26.97 8.42
CA ASN A 452 -6.59 26.74 7.09
C ASN A 452 -5.87 25.39 7.02
N ARG A 453 -5.18 25.08 5.91
CA ARG A 453 -4.44 23.82 5.70
C ARG A 453 -3.35 23.55 6.74
N LEU A 454 -2.73 24.58 7.30
CA LEU A 454 -1.74 24.41 8.37
C LEU A 454 -2.40 23.86 9.65
N GLY A 455 -3.54 24.42 10.05
CA GLY A 455 -4.28 23.87 11.18
C GLY A 455 -4.84 22.47 10.91
N LEU A 456 -5.25 22.18 9.67
CA LEU A 456 -5.63 20.82 9.27
C LEU A 456 -4.47 19.84 9.40
N ALA A 457 -3.27 20.23 9.00
CA ALA A 457 -2.07 19.41 9.18
C ALA A 457 -1.76 19.16 10.65
N GLN A 458 -1.84 20.20 11.50
CA GLN A 458 -1.65 20.09 12.95
C GLN A 458 -2.69 19.16 13.59
N TRP A 459 -3.94 19.20 13.13
CA TRP A 459 -4.99 18.29 13.59
C TRP A 459 -4.70 16.83 13.19
N LEU A 460 -4.24 16.58 11.96
CA LEU A 460 -3.90 15.24 11.50
C LEU A 460 -2.80 14.58 12.35
N VAL A 461 -1.82 15.35 12.82
CA VAL A 461 -0.67 14.83 13.57
C VAL A 461 -0.77 15.09 15.08
N ASP A 462 -1.94 15.48 15.56
CA ASP A 462 -2.18 15.58 16.99
C ASP A 462 -2.05 14.21 17.66
N SER A 463 -1.45 14.18 18.85
CA SER A 463 -1.24 12.93 19.59
C SER A 463 -2.54 12.23 19.99
N GLU A 464 -3.62 13.00 20.16
CA GLU A 464 -4.95 12.50 20.52
C GLU A 464 -5.79 12.13 19.28
N HIS A 465 -5.26 12.36 18.05
CA HIS A 465 -6.00 12.02 16.84
C HIS A 465 -6.21 10.50 16.72
N PRO A 466 -7.47 10.02 16.57
CA PRO A 466 -7.77 8.60 16.71
C PRO A 466 -7.21 7.73 15.58
N LEU A 467 -6.95 8.27 14.38
CA LEU A 467 -6.70 7.47 13.18
C LEU A 467 -5.31 7.63 12.60
N THR A 468 -4.75 8.83 12.46
CA THR A 468 -3.55 9.04 11.64
C THR A 468 -2.36 8.15 12.00
N ALA A 469 -2.07 8.01 13.29
CA ALA A 469 -0.98 7.14 13.74
C ALA A 469 -1.28 5.66 13.46
N ARG A 470 -2.51 5.21 13.77
CA ARG A 470 -2.97 3.82 13.50
C ARG A 470 -2.91 3.47 12.01
N VAL A 471 -3.45 4.34 11.16
CA VAL A 471 -3.46 4.15 9.70
C VAL A 471 -2.03 4.07 9.17
N THR A 472 -1.14 4.92 9.66
CA THR A 472 0.26 4.95 9.24
C THR A 472 1.00 3.67 9.64
N VAL A 473 0.93 3.26 10.91
CA VAL A 473 1.63 2.04 11.36
C VAL A 473 1.00 0.78 10.76
N ASN A 474 -0.31 0.78 10.48
CA ASN A 474 -0.97 -0.32 9.77
C ASN A 474 -0.42 -0.50 8.35
N ARG A 475 -0.12 0.59 7.63
CA ARG A 475 0.50 0.52 6.30
C ARG A 475 1.96 0.10 6.37
N MET A 476 2.71 0.58 7.38
CA MET A 476 4.06 0.07 7.62
C MET A 476 4.02 -1.45 7.86
N TRP A 477 3.05 -1.92 8.64
CA TRP A 477 2.83 -3.35 8.87
C TRP A 477 2.48 -4.10 7.57
N GLN A 478 1.53 -3.56 6.80
CA GLN A 478 1.12 -4.13 5.51
C GLN A 478 2.29 -4.29 4.54
N HIS A 479 3.22 -3.33 4.51
CA HIS A 479 4.41 -3.39 3.67
C HIS A 479 5.24 -4.65 3.95
N TYR A 480 5.44 -5.01 5.23
CA TYR A 480 6.25 -6.17 5.63
C TYR A 480 5.50 -7.49 5.60
N PHE A 481 4.24 -7.50 6.00
CA PHE A 481 3.44 -8.73 6.12
C PHE A 481 2.49 -8.99 4.95
N GLY A 482 2.43 -8.07 3.97
CA GLY A 482 1.52 -8.14 2.83
C GLY A 482 0.07 -7.75 3.16
N ARG A 483 -0.30 -7.73 4.44
CA ARG A 483 -1.61 -7.31 4.96
C ARG A 483 -1.45 -6.51 6.23
N GLY A 484 -2.31 -5.50 6.42
CA GLY A 484 -2.36 -4.74 7.65
C GLY A 484 -2.94 -5.55 8.82
N LEU A 485 -2.70 -5.08 10.04
CA LEU A 485 -3.45 -5.54 11.22
C LEU A 485 -4.95 -5.31 11.01
N VAL A 486 -5.33 -4.15 10.47
CA VAL A 486 -6.59 -3.91 9.80
C VAL A 486 -6.42 -4.22 8.32
N LYS A 487 -7.09 -5.25 7.83
CA LYS A 487 -6.94 -5.73 6.43
C LYS A 487 -7.48 -4.73 5.42
N THR A 488 -8.55 -4.03 5.76
CA THR A 488 -9.14 -2.95 4.96
C THR A 488 -8.40 -1.64 5.21
N SER A 489 -7.16 -1.52 4.72
CA SER A 489 -6.29 -0.37 4.98
C SER A 489 -6.84 0.97 4.46
N GLU A 490 -7.79 0.93 3.56
CA GLU A 490 -8.57 2.04 3.02
C GLU A 490 -9.79 2.40 3.88
N ASN A 491 -10.22 1.49 4.78
CA ASN A 491 -11.43 1.67 5.59
C ASN A 491 -11.27 1.09 7.00
N PHE A 492 -11.12 1.97 7.96
CA PHE A 492 -11.11 1.71 9.41
C PHE A 492 -12.48 1.98 10.05
N GLY A 493 -13.41 2.54 9.28
CA GLY A 493 -14.76 2.84 9.71
C GLY A 493 -15.60 1.60 9.99
N VAL A 494 -16.89 1.82 10.21
CA VAL A 494 -17.83 0.78 10.68
C VAL A 494 -17.96 -0.40 9.70
N GLN A 495 -17.70 -0.19 8.42
CA GLN A 495 -17.69 -1.25 7.39
C GLN A 495 -16.30 -1.88 7.19
N GLY A 496 -15.27 -1.40 7.88
CA GLY A 496 -13.92 -1.97 7.84
C GLY A 496 -13.81 -3.26 8.65
N GLU A 497 -12.80 -4.08 8.34
CA GLU A 497 -12.49 -5.25 9.17
C GLU A 497 -11.89 -4.81 10.52
N LEU A 498 -12.23 -5.53 11.57
CA LEU A 498 -11.61 -5.33 12.89
C LEU A 498 -10.11 -5.69 12.83
N PRO A 499 -9.28 -5.00 13.61
CA PRO A 499 -7.87 -5.35 13.69
C PRO A 499 -7.68 -6.76 14.27
N SER A 500 -6.78 -7.54 13.65
CA SER A 500 -6.45 -8.89 14.15
C SER A 500 -5.81 -8.87 15.54
N HIS A 501 -5.07 -7.80 15.83
CA HIS A 501 -4.37 -7.55 17.09
C HIS A 501 -4.60 -6.08 17.51
N PRO A 502 -5.76 -5.75 18.09
CA PRO A 502 -6.12 -4.36 18.40
C PRO A 502 -5.13 -3.67 19.35
N GLU A 503 -4.71 -4.35 20.40
CA GLU A 503 -3.73 -3.80 21.34
C GLU A 503 -2.37 -3.56 20.71
N LEU A 504 -1.92 -4.43 19.79
CA LEU A 504 -0.68 -4.22 19.03
C LEU A 504 -0.78 -3.00 18.12
N LEU A 505 -1.92 -2.79 17.47
CA LEU A 505 -2.15 -1.62 16.62
C LEU A 505 -2.04 -0.32 17.43
N ASP A 506 -2.69 -0.27 18.58
CA ASP A 506 -2.65 0.89 19.48
C ASP A 506 -1.26 1.11 20.06
N TRP A 507 -0.60 0.05 20.50
CA TRP A 507 0.77 0.12 20.99
C TRP A 507 1.75 0.64 19.93
N LEU A 508 1.65 0.16 18.67
CA LEU A 508 2.48 0.66 17.57
C LEU A 508 2.18 2.13 17.27
N ALA A 509 0.93 2.54 17.29
CA ALA A 509 0.53 3.94 17.07
C ALA A 509 1.11 4.86 18.16
N THR A 510 0.97 4.48 19.44
CA THR A 510 1.52 5.24 20.56
C THR A 510 3.05 5.22 20.61
N GLU A 511 3.70 4.09 20.26
CA GLU A 511 5.16 4.02 20.10
C GLU A 511 5.66 4.93 18.98
N PHE A 512 4.92 5.05 17.87
CA PHE A 512 5.28 5.94 16.78
C PHE A 512 5.27 7.41 17.23
N ILE A 513 4.21 7.83 17.92
CA ILE A 513 4.13 9.17 18.52
C ILE A 513 5.25 9.38 19.56
N ARG A 514 5.43 8.43 20.50
CA ARG A 514 6.47 8.49 21.55
C ARG A 514 7.88 8.59 20.98
N ARG A 515 8.15 7.96 19.86
CA ARG A 515 9.41 8.06 19.12
C ARG A 515 9.49 9.27 18.22
N LYS A 516 8.66 10.31 18.49
CA LYS A 516 8.63 11.56 17.71
C LYS A 516 8.43 11.32 16.22
N TRP A 517 7.48 10.46 15.89
CA TRP A 517 7.08 10.15 14.52
C TRP A 517 8.23 9.60 13.64
N ASN A 518 9.17 8.89 14.23
CA ASN A 518 10.35 8.34 13.57
C ASN A 518 10.01 7.05 12.81
N SER A 519 9.81 7.16 11.50
CA SER A 519 9.41 6.04 10.64
C SER A 519 10.48 4.93 10.57
N LYS A 520 11.78 5.27 10.47
CA LYS A 520 12.84 4.25 10.44
C LYS A 520 12.91 3.46 11.75
N ALA A 521 12.61 4.10 12.89
CA ALA A 521 12.60 3.42 14.17
C ALA A 521 11.46 2.38 14.27
N ILE A 522 10.26 2.67 13.72
CA ILE A 522 9.16 1.70 13.67
C ILE A 522 9.48 0.58 12.68
N ASN A 523 9.98 0.90 11.49
CA ASN A 523 10.39 -0.11 10.52
C ASN A 523 11.45 -1.05 11.10
N ARG A 524 12.46 -0.50 11.78
CA ARG A 524 13.46 -1.28 12.50
C ARG A 524 12.83 -2.20 13.55
N LEU A 525 11.89 -1.67 14.33
CA LEU A 525 11.18 -2.42 15.37
C LEU A 525 10.44 -3.63 14.77
N ILE A 526 9.74 -3.44 13.64
CA ILE A 526 9.02 -4.50 12.95
C ILE A 526 9.98 -5.57 12.43
N VAL A 527 10.99 -5.18 11.65
CA VAL A 527 11.87 -6.17 10.99
C VAL A 527 12.83 -6.89 11.94
N THR A 528 13.06 -6.34 13.15
CA THR A 528 13.88 -7.01 14.17
C THR A 528 13.08 -7.87 15.15
N SER A 529 11.74 -7.87 15.08
CA SER A 529 10.86 -8.71 15.91
C SER A 529 11.04 -10.20 15.62
N ALA A 530 10.79 -11.05 16.62
CA ALA A 530 10.71 -12.50 16.43
C ALA A 530 9.59 -12.86 15.47
N THR A 531 8.48 -12.13 15.51
CA THR A 531 7.32 -12.24 14.61
C THR A 531 7.71 -12.15 13.14
N TYR A 532 8.49 -11.14 12.75
CA TYR A 532 8.97 -10.98 11.37
C TYR A 532 10.00 -12.04 10.98
N ARG A 533 10.82 -12.47 11.94
CA ARG A 533 11.94 -13.41 11.70
C ARG A 533 11.51 -14.87 11.62
N GLN A 534 10.24 -15.20 11.78
CA GLN A 534 9.71 -16.55 11.60
C GLN A 534 9.93 -17.08 10.18
N ALA A 535 10.08 -18.38 10.04
CA ALA A 535 9.97 -19.07 8.76
C ALA A 535 8.54 -19.00 8.23
N SER A 536 8.39 -18.95 6.91
CA SER A 536 7.08 -18.91 6.23
C SER A 536 6.43 -20.30 6.08
N ILE A 537 7.03 -21.32 6.68
CA ILE A 537 6.55 -22.71 6.62
C ILE A 537 5.29 -22.84 7.47
N ALA A 538 4.27 -23.52 6.94
CA ALA A 538 3.02 -23.79 7.63
C ALA A 538 2.64 -25.27 7.51
N SER A 539 2.09 -25.84 8.59
CA SER A 539 1.39 -27.13 8.53
C SER A 539 0.07 -26.99 7.75
N LEU A 540 -0.43 -28.12 7.23
CA LEU A 540 -1.75 -28.14 6.58
C LEU A 540 -2.86 -27.65 7.51
N GLU A 541 -2.81 -28.04 8.79
CA GLU A 541 -3.74 -27.58 9.82
C GLU A 541 -3.71 -26.04 9.99
N LEU A 542 -2.51 -25.47 10.05
CA LEU A 542 -2.37 -24.02 10.17
C LEU A 542 -2.87 -23.28 8.91
N LEU A 543 -2.64 -23.86 7.72
CA LEU A 543 -3.16 -23.31 6.46
C LEU A 543 -4.69 -23.36 6.39
N GLN A 544 -5.31 -24.41 6.91
CA GLN A 544 -6.77 -24.51 6.98
C GLN A 544 -7.37 -23.53 7.99
N ARG A 545 -6.72 -23.37 9.16
CA ARG A 545 -7.20 -22.51 10.24
C ARG A 545 -6.97 -21.03 10.00
N ASP A 546 -5.80 -20.66 9.47
CA ASP A 546 -5.38 -19.29 9.22
C ASP A 546 -4.67 -19.18 7.86
N PRO A 547 -5.40 -19.34 6.74
CA PRO A 547 -4.82 -19.30 5.41
C PRO A 547 -4.13 -17.97 5.11
N GLU A 548 -4.65 -16.88 5.65
CA GLU A 548 -4.16 -15.52 5.42
C GLU A 548 -3.08 -15.06 6.41
N ASN A 549 -2.66 -15.93 7.34
CA ASN A 549 -1.70 -15.59 8.40
C ASN A 549 -2.11 -14.38 9.25
N ARG A 550 -3.41 -14.27 9.57
CA ARG A 550 -3.96 -13.20 10.40
C ARG A 550 -3.52 -13.30 11.86
N LEU A 551 -3.24 -14.52 12.33
CA LEU A 551 -2.76 -14.80 13.69
C LEU A 551 -1.24 -14.66 13.83
N LEU A 552 -0.51 -14.50 12.70
CA LEU A 552 0.95 -14.30 12.68
C LEU A 552 1.75 -15.48 13.26
N ALA A 553 1.23 -16.72 13.11
CA ALA A 553 1.89 -17.92 13.57
C ALA A 553 3.10 -18.34 12.70
N ARG A 554 3.31 -17.68 11.56
CA ARG A 554 4.42 -17.90 10.63
C ARG A 554 4.93 -16.59 10.05
N GLY A 555 6.12 -16.63 9.46
CA GLY A 555 6.69 -15.49 8.71
C GLY A 555 5.85 -15.13 7.49
N PRO A 556 6.01 -13.91 6.96
CA PRO A 556 5.29 -13.47 5.76
C PRO A 556 5.77 -14.26 4.54
N ARG A 557 4.82 -14.57 3.64
CA ARG A 557 5.08 -15.02 2.28
C ARG A 557 4.26 -14.16 1.34
N LYS A 558 4.94 -13.36 0.53
CA LYS A 558 4.30 -12.41 -0.38
C LYS A 558 5.06 -12.33 -1.70
N ARG A 559 4.36 -11.96 -2.79
CA ARG A 559 5.02 -11.66 -4.06
C ARG A 559 5.75 -10.31 -3.96
N LEU A 560 6.88 -10.21 -4.66
CA LEU A 560 7.57 -8.94 -4.86
C LEU A 560 6.67 -7.93 -5.57
N THR A 561 6.88 -6.65 -5.28
CA THR A 561 6.15 -5.58 -5.97
C THR A 561 6.48 -5.57 -7.47
N PRO A 562 5.58 -5.04 -8.33
CA PRO A 562 5.83 -4.92 -9.76
C PRO A 562 7.18 -4.27 -10.11
N TYR A 563 7.56 -3.29 -9.29
CA TYR A 563 8.80 -2.54 -9.41
C TYR A 563 10.02 -3.40 -9.05
N ALA A 564 9.93 -4.12 -7.93
CA ALA A 564 11.01 -4.96 -7.44
C ALA A 564 11.30 -6.17 -8.34
N ILE A 565 10.29 -6.74 -9.01
CA ILE A 565 10.49 -7.86 -9.96
C ILE A 565 11.41 -7.44 -11.11
N ARG A 566 11.12 -6.30 -11.75
CA ARG A 566 11.99 -5.80 -12.83
C ARG A 566 13.34 -5.33 -12.30
N ASP A 567 13.37 -4.64 -11.17
CA ASP A 567 14.59 -4.12 -10.57
C ASP A 567 15.53 -5.27 -10.14
N ALA A 568 14.99 -6.38 -9.63
CA ALA A 568 15.76 -7.57 -9.29
C ALA A 568 16.43 -8.17 -10.54
N ALA A 569 15.70 -8.34 -11.65
CA ALA A 569 16.26 -8.85 -12.91
C ALA A 569 17.38 -7.95 -13.44
N LEU A 570 17.20 -6.62 -13.41
CA LEU A 570 18.24 -5.67 -13.80
C LEU A 570 19.45 -5.70 -12.84
N SER A 571 19.22 -5.88 -11.54
CA SER A 571 20.28 -5.91 -10.53
C SER A 571 21.16 -7.15 -10.69
N VAL A 572 20.57 -8.35 -10.73
CA VAL A 572 21.33 -9.60 -10.81
C VAL A 572 22.06 -9.74 -12.14
N SER A 573 21.49 -9.22 -13.22
CA SER A 573 22.13 -9.18 -14.53
C SER A 573 23.30 -8.17 -14.62
N GLY A 574 23.32 -7.16 -13.73
CA GLY A 574 24.30 -6.06 -13.77
C GLY A 574 23.94 -4.96 -14.76
N LEU A 575 22.70 -4.95 -15.26
CA LEU A 575 22.20 -3.90 -16.16
C LEU A 575 21.73 -2.66 -15.39
N MET A 576 21.36 -2.79 -14.11
CA MET A 576 20.75 -1.71 -13.36
C MET A 576 21.64 -0.48 -13.26
N VAL A 577 21.09 0.66 -13.61
CA VAL A 577 21.71 1.98 -13.44
C VAL A 577 21.24 2.61 -12.15
N GLY A 578 22.19 2.89 -11.27
CA GLY A 578 21.94 3.31 -9.89
C GLY A 578 21.69 4.80 -9.67
N THR A 579 21.52 5.62 -10.73
CA THR A 579 21.28 7.06 -10.61
C THR A 579 20.00 7.34 -9.82
N LEU A 580 20.11 8.16 -8.77
CA LEU A 580 19.01 8.61 -7.94
C LEU A 580 18.38 9.88 -8.53
N GLY A 581 17.03 9.99 -8.39
CA GLY A 581 16.30 11.21 -8.74
C GLY A 581 16.32 11.55 -10.24
N GLY A 582 15.95 12.77 -10.56
CA GLY A 582 15.91 13.30 -11.94
C GLY A 582 14.67 12.87 -12.75
N PRO A 583 14.53 13.36 -13.98
CA PRO A 583 13.36 13.14 -14.82
C PRO A 583 13.02 11.66 -15.04
N SER A 584 11.72 11.37 -15.24
CA SER A 584 11.23 10.04 -15.59
C SER A 584 11.77 9.58 -16.94
N VAL A 585 11.98 8.26 -17.09
CA VAL A 585 12.56 7.61 -18.28
C VAL A 585 11.54 6.72 -18.99
N LYS A 586 11.74 6.51 -20.27
CA LYS A 586 10.87 5.72 -21.15
C LYS A 586 11.55 4.42 -21.59
N PRO A 587 11.50 3.35 -20.76
CA PRO A 587 12.10 2.06 -21.08
C PRO A 587 11.34 1.34 -22.20
N TYR A 588 11.64 0.05 -22.43
CA TYR A 588 10.94 -0.75 -23.43
C TYR A 588 9.42 -0.76 -23.22
N MET A 589 8.69 -0.60 -24.32
CA MET A 589 7.23 -0.67 -24.38
C MET A 589 6.82 -1.36 -25.69
N PRO A 590 5.72 -2.11 -25.71
CA PRO A 590 5.18 -2.67 -26.95
C PRO A 590 4.95 -1.57 -28.01
N PRO A 591 5.39 -1.78 -29.26
CA PRO A 591 5.24 -0.79 -30.32
C PRO A 591 3.75 -0.52 -30.61
N GLY A 592 3.43 0.72 -30.96
CA GLY A 592 2.07 1.11 -31.37
C GLY A 592 1.06 1.34 -30.24
N LEU A 593 1.35 0.91 -29.00
CA LEU A 593 0.38 0.95 -27.88
C LEU A 593 -0.18 2.36 -27.62
N TRP A 594 0.65 3.39 -27.59
CA TRP A 594 0.17 4.75 -27.39
C TRP A 594 -0.66 5.27 -28.58
N GLY A 595 -0.27 4.87 -29.81
CA GLY A 595 -0.96 5.26 -31.02
C GLY A 595 -2.34 4.62 -31.19
N SER A 596 -2.61 3.48 -30.53
CA SER A 596 -3.91 2.81 -30.57
C SER A 596 -5.00 3.51 -29.72
N ILE A 597 -4.59 4.34 -28.75
CA ILE A 597 -5.50 4.99 -27.80
C ILE A 597 -5.51 6.53 -28.02
N SER A 598 -4.41 7.09 -28.53
CA SER A 598 -4.27 8.54 -28.70
C SER A 598 -3.34 8.86 -29.87
N ASN A 599 -3.32 10.12 -30.33
CA ASN A 599 -2.37 10.60 -31.32
C ASN A 599 -0.93 10.74 -30.77
N ALA A 600 -0.67 10.36 -29.52
CA ALA A 600 0.66 10.44 -28.92
C ALA A 600 1.55 9.28 -29.39
N ARG A 601 2.83 9.56 -29.58
CA ARG A 601 3.84 8.55 -29.93
C ARG A 601 4.76 8.29 -28.74
N TYR A 602 4.96 7.03 -28.39
CA TYR A 602 5.99 6.64 -27.44
C TYR A 602 7.35 6.72 -28.09
N LYS A 603 8.20 7.60 -27.58
CA LYS A 603 9.61 7.66 -27.98
C LYS A 603 10.43 7.00 -26.88
N GLN A 604 10.85 5.77 -27.12
CA GLN A 604 11.73 5.02 -26.21
C GLN A 604 13.04 5.76 -26.00
N ASP A 605 13.52 5.80 -24.76
CA ASP A 605 14.86 6.27 -24.44
C ASP A 605 15.93 5.27 -24.89
N LYS A 606 17.21 5.67 -24.80
CA LYS A 606 18.38 4.87 -25.19
C LYS A 606 19.42 4.83 -24.07
N GLY A 607 20.33 3.89 -24.15
CA GLY A 607 21.47 3.73 -23.23
C GLY A 607 21.01 3.51 -21.79
N ASP A 608 21.69 4.12 -20.85
CA ASP A 608 21.49 3.92 -19.41
C ASP A 608 20.07 4.24 -18.93
N LYS A 609 19.34 5.13 -19.61
CA LYS A 609 17.95 5.45 -19.29
C LYS A 609 17.01 4.25 -19.35
N LEU A 610 17.32 3.23 -20.17
CA LEU A 610 16.52 2.00 -20.25
C LEU A 610 16.60 1.14 -19.00
N TYR A 611 17.68 1.26 -18.23
CA TYR A 611 18.03 0.37 -17.13
C TYR A 611 17.93 1.03 -15.75
N ARG A 612 17.37 2.23 -15.68
CA ARG A 612 17.06 2.86 -14.39
C ARG A 612 16.02 2.07 -13.62
N ARG A 613 15.99 2.26 -12.30
CA ARG A 613 14.98 1.65 -11.43
C ARG A 613 13.56 1.93 -11.91
N SER A 614 12.69 0.96 -11.70
CA SER A 614 11.31 0.96 -12.17
C SER A 614 10.49 2.15 -11.67
N MET A 615 10.79 2.69 -10.49
CA MET A 615 10.13 3.88 -9.95
C MET A 615 10.30 5.14 -10.82
N TYR A 616 11.33 5.19 -11.64
CA TYR A 616 11.61 6.30 -12.58
C TYR A 616 10.95 6.13 -13.94
N THR A 617 10.22 5.03 -14.17
CA THR A 617 9.50 4.80 -15.42
C THR A 617 8.42 5.86 -15.59
N TYR A 618 8.39 6.48 -16.78
CA TYR A 618 7.38 7.45 -17.17
C TYR A 618 5.98 6.88 -17.05
N TRP A 619 5.15 7.50 -16.23
CA TRP A 619 3.80 7.05 -15.94
C TRP A 619 2.76 7.88 -16.67
N ARG A 620 2.20 7.32 -17.74
CA ARG A 620 1.03 7.89 -18.42
C ARG A 620 -0.23 7.26 -17.84
N ARG A 621 -1.16 8.06 -17.34
CA ARG A 621 -2.34 7.55 -16.62
C ARG A 621 -3.26 6.73 -17.49
N THR A 622 -3.60 7.22 -18.71
CA THR A 622 -4.49 6.50 -19.63
C THR A 622 -3.86 5.24 -20.22
N ILE A 623 -2.52 5.16 -20.22
CA ILE A 623 -1.75 4.01 -20.72
C ILE A 623 -0.58 3.76 -19.77
N PRO A 624 -0.83 3.23 -18.56
CA PRO A 624 0.23 2.89 -17.62
C PRO A 624 1.19 1.86 -18.21
N PRO A 625 2.43 1.74 -17.69
CA PRO A 625 3.39 0.76 -18.18
C PRO A 625 2.82 -0.67 -18.10
N PRO A 626 2.62 -1.39 -19.22
CA PRO A 626 1.88 -2.66 -19.26
C PRO A 626 2.48 -3.73 -18.35
N THR A 627 3.81 -3.82 -18.32
CA THR A 627 4.50 -4.77 -17.43
C THR A 627 4.17 -4.53 -15.97
N MET A 628 4.09 -3.26 -15.53
CA MET A 628 3.74 -2.93 -14.15
C MET A 628 2.29 -3.31 -13.86
N MET A 629 1.38 -3.04 -14.80
CA MET A 629 -0.05 -3.39 -14.67
C MET A 629 -0.26 -4.91 -14.64
N THR A 630 0.48 -5.67 -15.45
CA THR A 630 0.45 -7.14 -15.44
C THR A 630 0.79 -7.70 -14.04
N PHE A 631 1.65 -7.02 -13.29
CA PHE A 631 2.02 -7.38 -11.92
C PHE A 631 1.24 -6.59 -10.86
N ASN A 632 0.06 -6.05 -11.17
CA ASN A 632 -0.87 -5.38 -10.25
C ASN A 632 -0.34 -4.07 -9.63
N ALA A 633 0.41 -3.24 -10.37
CA ALA A 633 0.67 -1.87 -9.95
C ALA A 633 -0.62 -1.04 -9.93
N ALA A 634 -0.73 -0.06 -9.03
CA ALA A 634 -1.85 0.86 -9.00
C ALA A 634 -1.91 1.73 -10.26
N ALA A 635 -3.11 1.94 -10.81
CA ALA A 635 -3.30 2.78 -12.00
C ALA A 635 -2.97 4.27 -11.77
N ARG A 636 -2.96 4.73 -10.51
CA ARG A 636 -2.68 6.11 -10.09
C ARG A 636 -3.67 7.15 -10.61
N GLU A 637 -4.90 6.71 -10.87
CA GLU A 637 -6.02 7.59 -11.21
C GLU A 637 -6.70 8.16 -9.97
N ILE A 638 -6.85 7.30 -8.95
CA ILE A 638 -7.40 7.63 -7.63
C ILE A 638 -6.41 7.22 -6.54
N CYS A 639 -6.65 7.65 -5.31
CA CYS A 639 -5.85 7.24 -4.16
C CYS A 639 -6.05 5.74 -3.89
N ILE A 640 -4.97 4.96 -4.03
CA ILE A 640 -4.95 3.52 -3.75
C ILE A 640 -3.86 3.25 -2.71
N VAL A 641 -4.23 2.62 -1.60
CA VAL A 641 -3.34 2.30 -0.48
C VAL A 641 -3.10 0.80 -0.32
N ARG A 642 -3.76 0.00 -1.13
CA ARG A 642 -3.62 -1.46 -1.18
C ARG A 642 -3.92 -1.94 -2.58
N THR A 643 -3.09 -2.84 -3.10
CA THR A 643 -3.33 -3.57 -4.35
C THR A 643 -3.40 -5.07 -4.07
N ASP A 644 -4.30 -5.77 -4.74
CA ASP A 644 -4.37 -7.22 -4.66
C ASP A 644 -3.18 -7.83 -5.39
N GLN A 645 -2.59 -8.86 -4.81
CA GLN A 645 -1.50 -9.60 -5.42
C GLN A 645 -2.05 -10.90 -6.02
N THR A 646 -1.91 -11.05 -7.33
CA THR A 646 -2.31 -12.25 -8.05
C THR A 646 -1.09 -12.93 -8.66
N THR A 647 -1.13 -14.25 -8.80
CA THR A 647 -0.15 -15.01 -9.58
C THR A 647 -0.87 -15.62 -10.76
N THR A 648 -0.48 -15.23 -11.97
CA THR A 648 -1.16 -15.63 -13.22
C THR A 648 -0.17 -16.16 -14.25
N PRO A 649 -0.60 -17.07 -15.16
CA PRO A 649 0.23 -17.52 -16.27
C PRO A 649 0.75 -16.36 -17.15
N LEU A 650 -0.03 -15.28 -17.28
CA LEU A 650 0.40 -14.10 -18.05
C LEU A 650 1.62 -13.41 -17.43
N GLN A 651 1.76 -13.42 -16.12
CA GLN A 651 2.94 -12.86 -15.44
C GLN A 651 4.19 -13.67 -15.75
N ALA A 652 4.10 -15.01 -15.67
CA ALA A 652 5.21 -15.90 -16.07
C ALA A 652 5.56 -15.71 -17.54
N LEU A 653 4.57 -15.69 -18.42
CA LEU A 653 4.77 -15.45 -19.85
C LEU A 653 5.41 -14.09 -20.14
N THR A 654 5.06 -13.06 -19.35
CA THR A 654 5.67 -11.73 -19.44
C THR A 654 7.15 -11.79 -19.07
N MET A 655 7.53 -12.47 -18.02
CA MET A 655 8.95 -12.62 -17.64
C MET A 655 9.76 -13.40 -18.68
N MET A 656 9.15 -14.40 -19.29
CA MET A 656 9.81 -15.20 -20.33
C MET A 656 10.01 -14.44 -21.65
N ASN A 657 9.12 -13.51 -22.02
CA ASN A 657 9.08 -12.95 -23.38
C ASN A 657 9.28 -11.43 -23.45
N ASN A 658 9.11 -10.69 -22.35
CA ASN A 658 9.29 -9.25 -22.38
C ASN A 658 10.76 -8.89 -22.61
N LYS A 659 10.99 -7.93 -23.49
CA LYS A 659 12.32 -7.52 -23.96
C LYS A 659 13.29 -7.20 -22.82
N ALA A 660 12.82 -6.54 -21.75
CA ALA A 660 13.66 -6.19 -20.61
C ALA A 660 14.13 -7.42 -19.83
N PHE A 661 13.26 -8.42 -19.64
CA PHE A 661 13.60 -9.65 -18.92
C PHE A 661 14.48 -10.57 -19.76
N VAL A 662 14.20 -10.68 -21.07
CA VAL A 662 15.03 -11.48 -21.98
C VAL A 662 16.44 -10.90 -22.10
N GLU A 663 16.57 -9.57 -22.17
CA GLU A 663 17.89 -8.91 -22.16
C GLU A 663 18.60 -9.11 -20.81
N ALA A 664 17.89 -9.00 -19.68
CA ALA A 664 18.47 -9.27 -18.38
C ALA A 664 18.94 -10.72 -18.24
N ALA A 665 18.15 -11.69 -18.72
CA ALA A 665 18.53 -13.09 -18.74
C ALA A 665 19.79 -13.34 -19.61
N ARG A 666 19.91 -12.70 -20.76
CA ARG A 666 21.10 -12.75 -21.60
C ARG A 666 22.35 -12.25 -20.87
N PHE A 667 22.25 -11.09 -20.20
CA PHE A 667 23.36 -10.55 -19.42
C PHE A 667 23.73 -11.41 -18.21
N LEU A 668 22.73 -12.05 -17.57
CA LEU A 668 22.99 -13.03 -16.52
C LEU A 668 23.73 -14.25 -17.10
N GLY A 669 23.34 -14.74 -18.30
CA GLY A 669 24.02 -15.78 -19.02
C GLY A 669 25.50 -15.42 -19.37
N GLU A 670 25.76 -14.17 -19.78
CA GLU A 670 27.14 -13.67 -19.97
C GLU A 670 27.93 -13.72 -18.66
N LYS A 671 27.35 -13.30 -17.54
CA LYS A 671 27.97 -13.38 -16.21
C LYS A 671 28.29 -14.83 -15.82
N MET A 672 27.39 -15.79 -16.11
CA MET A 672 27.60 -17.21 -15.87
C MET A 672 28.82 -17.72 -16.68
N MET A 673 28.89 -17.39 -17.95
CA MET A 673 30.01 -17.82 -18.83
C MET A 673 31.36 -17.17 -18.44
N LYS A 674 31.32 -15.96 -17.88
CA LYS A 674 32.53 -15.28 -17.38
C LYS A 674 33.09 -15.87 -16.10
N GLN A 675 32.38 -16.77 -15.44
CA GLN A 675 32.89 -17.60 -14.31
C GLN A 675 33.83 -18.69 -14.91
N LYS A 676 34.97 -18.28 -15.53
CA LYS A 676 35.81 -19.12 -16.37
C LYS A 676 36.42 -20.35 -15.70
N THR A 677 36.64 -20.30 -14.39
CA THR A 677 37.24 -21.38 -13.61
C THR A 677 36.24 -22.41 -13.14
N GLN A 678 34.94 -22.20 -13.38
CA GLN A 678 33.87 -23.07 -12.91
C GLN A 678 33.34 -23.98 -14.01
N ALA A 679 33.02 -25.22 -13.61
CA ALA A 679 32.30 -26.17 -14.47
C ALA A 679 30.85 -25.69 -14.73
N PRO A 680 30.19 -26.18 -15.81
CA PRO A 680 28.83 -25.74 -16.15
C PRO A 680 27.82 -25.80 -14.98
N HIS A 681 27.81 -26.88 -14.20
CA HIS A 681 26.93 -27.03 -13.04
C HIS A 681 27.21 -26.00 -11.94
N GLN A 682 28.47 -25.62 -11.71
CA GLN A 682 28.85 -24.57 -10.75
C GLN A 682 28.39 -23.18 -11.22
N ARG A 683 28.43 -22.90 -12.52
CA ARG A 683 27.92 -21.65 -13.11
C ARG A 683 26.42 -21.52 -12.92
N VAL A 684 25.69 -22.63 -13.14
CA VAL A 684 24.22 -22.69 -12.91
C VAL A 684 23.92 -22.49 -11.43
N ALA A 685 24.61 -23.20 -10.54
CA ALA A 685 24.43 -23.05 -9.10
C ALA A 685 24.74 -21.63 -8.61
N TRP A 686 25.78 -21.00 -9.15
CA TRP A 686 26.12 -19.61 -8.85
C TRP A 686 25.00 -18.63 -9.26
N ALA A 687 24.44 -18.78 -10.47
CA ALA A 687 23.34 -17.93 -10.92
C ALA A 687 22.05 -18.15 -10.12
N PHE A 688 21.74 -19.40 -9.80
CA PHE A 688 20.62 -19.74 -8.92
C PHE A 688 20.76 -19.05 -7.56
N ARG A 689 21.94 -19.17 -6.93
CA ARG A 689 22.23 -18.52 -5.66
C ARG A 689 22.16 -17.00 -5.73
N LEU A 690 22.63 -16.39 -6.83
CA LEU A 690 22.56 -14.94 -7.04
C LEU A 690 21.10 -14.44 -7.06
N VAL A 691 20.20 -15.22 -7.66
CA VAL A 691 18.78 -14.85 -7.81
C VAL A 691 17.96 -15.17 -6.54
N THR A 692 18.19 -16.35 -5.94
CA THR A 692 17.37 -16.86 -4.81
C THR A 692 17.98 -16.60 -3.44
N SER A 693 19.28 -16.26 -3.37
CA SER A 693 20.09 -16.09 -2.14
C SER A 693 20.30 -17.37 -1.34
N ARG A 694 20.00 -18.54 -1.89
CA ARG A 694 20.30 -19.86 -1.30
C ARG A 694 21.05 -20.75 -2.28
N GLU A 695 21.74 -21.74 -1.76
CA GLU A 695 22.30 -22.79 -2.61
C GLU A 695 21.17 -23.63 -3.21
N PRO A 696 21.29 -24.05 -4.48
CA PRO A 696 20.37 -25.02 -5.06
C PRO A 696 20.59 -26.40 -4.46
N SER A 697 19.54 -27.23 -4.44
CA SER A 697 19.68 -28.66 -4.20
C SER A 697 20.35 -29.37 -5.38
N GLN A 698 20.80 -30.63 -5.21
CA GLN A 698 21.36 -31.40 -6.29
C GLN A 698 20.34 -31.61 -7.43
N ASP A 699 19.09 -31.95 -7.08
CA ASP A 699 18.02 -32.15 -8.06
C ASP A 699 17.73 -30.88 -8.87
N GLU A 700 17.75 -29.69 -8.24
CA GLU A 700 17.57 -28.42 -8.93
C GLU A 700 18.71 -28.12 -9.91
N VAL A 701 19.95 -28.45 -9.52
CA VAL A 701 21.11 -28.32 -10.43
C VAL A 701 20.97 -29.30 -11.60
N GLU A 702 20.60 -30.55 -11.36
CA GLU A 702 20.42 -31.56 -12.38
C GLU A 702 19.36 -31.13 -13.41
N LEU A 703 18.18 -30.70 -12.97
CA LEU A 703 17.11 -30.18 -13.84
C LEU A 703 17.58 -28.99 -14.71
N LEU A 704 18.26 -28.02 -14.10
CA LEU A 704 18.77 -26.86 -14.84
C LEU A 704 19.91 -27.25 -15.80
N MET A 705 20.66 -28.29 -15.50
CA MET A 705 21.68 -28.85 -16.41
C MET A 705 21.06 -29.60 -17.58
N GLU A 706 19.95 -30.32 -17.37
CA GLU A 706 19.15 -30.92 -18.45
C GLU A 706 18.61 -29.85 -19.39
N ASP A 707 18.05 -28.75 -18.86
CA ASP A 707 17.64 -27.58 -19.65
C ASP A 707 18.79 -27.02 -20.46
N LEU A 708 19.97 -26.85 -19.85
CA LEU A 708 21.16 -26.35 -20.55
C LEU A 708 21.53 -27.25 -21.71
N GLN A 709 21.57 -28.58 -21.53
CA GLN A 709 21.89 -29.54 -22.59
C GLN A 709 20.85 -29.52 -23.71
N PHE A 710 19.56 -29.43 -23.34
CA PHE A 710 18.48 -29.30 -24.30
C PHE A 710 18.64 -28.03 -25.16
N PHE A 711 18.87 -26.86 -24.56
CA PHE A 711 19.05 -25.62 -25.31
C PHE A 711 20.33 -25.62 -26.15
N LEU A 712 21.43 -26.20 -25.67
CA LEU A 712 22.66 -26.36 -26.46
C LEU A 712 22.42 -27.22 -27.71
N LYS A 713 21.67 -28.31 -27.60
CA LYS A 713 21.32 -29.18 -28.72
C LYS A 713 20.43 -28.44 -29.72
N ASP A 714 19.40 -27.76 -29.24
CA ASP A 714 18.45 -27.01 -30.08
C ASP A 714 19.13 -25.88 -30.85
N PHE A 715 19.97 -25.07 -30.20
CA PHE A 715 20.67 -23.99 -30.85
C PHE A 715 21.79 -24.45 -31.77
N LYS A 716 22.38 -25.65 -31.56
CA LYS A 716 23.28 -26.27 -32.56
C LYS A 716 22.51 -26.64 -33.81
N GLN A 717 21.27 -27.12 -33.69
CA GLN A 717 20.38 -27.45 -34.81
C GLN A 717 19.85 -26.18 -35.50
N TYR A 718 19.57 -25.10 -34.73
CA TYR A 718 18.97 -23.86 -35.20
C TYR A 718 19.80 -22.62 -34.83
N PRO A 719 21.03 -22.43 -35.39
CA PRO A 719 21.92 -21.32 -34.98
C PRO A 719 21.30 -19.93 -35.22
N ALA A 720 20.43 -19.82 -36.24
CA ALA A 720 19.72 -18.56 -36.52
C ALA A 720 18.83 -18.11 -35.36
N SER A 721 18.25 -19.03 -34.61
CA SER A 721 17.42 -18.76 -33.42
C SER A 721 18.28 -18.23 -32.27
N ALA A 722 19.46 -18.82 -32.02
CA ALA A 722 20.43 -18.28 -31.06
C ALA A 722 20.80 -16.83 -31.39
N ASN A 723 21.15 -16.55 -32.63
CA ASN A 723 21.48 -15.19 -33.06
C ASN A 723 20.32 -14.18 -32.93
N LYS A 724 19.07 -14.62 -33.14
CA LYS A 724 17.89 -13.78 -32.90
C LYS A 724 17.72 -13.46 -31.42
N LEU A 725 17.86 -14.45 -30.53
CA LEU A 725 17.79 -14.26 -29.09
C LEU A 725 18.84 -13.26 -28.60
N LEU A 726 20.06 -13.40 -29.03
CA LEU A 726 21.19 -12.55 -28.63
C LEU A 726 21.07 -11.10 -29.13
N LYS A 727 20.21 -10.82 -30.09
CA LYS A 727 19.88 -9.47 -30.57
C LYS A 727 18.77 -8.79 -29.82
N VAL A 728 18.13 -9.46 -28.88
CA VAL A 728 17.06 -8.87 -28.06
C VAL A 728 17.68 -7.88 -27.06
N GLY A 729 17.12 -6.67 -27.01
CA GLY A 729 17.62 -5.59 -26.15
C GLY A 729 18.39 -4.52 -26.95
N GLU A 730 18.92 -3.52 -26.28
CA GLU A 730 19.71 -2.44 -26.89
C GLU A 730 21.21 -2.68 -26.76
N LYS A 731 21.65 -3.20 -25.61
CA LYS A 731 23.07 -3.52 -25.42
C LYS A 731 23.43 -4.76 -26.21
N SER A 732 24.52 -4.71 -26.93
CA SER A 732 25.04 -5.84 -27.72
C SER A 732 25.49 -6.97 -26.78
N ALA A 733 25.37 -8.22 -27.27
CA ALA A 733 25.97 -9.37 -26.62
C ALA A 733 27.50 -9.29 -26.71
N ASP A 734 28.19 -9.90 -25.74
CA ASP A 734 29.65 -10.02 -25.75
C ASP A 734 30.10 -10.94 -26.90
N ALA A 735 30.67 -10.35 -27.95
CA ALA A 735 31.10 -11.06 -29.15
C ALA A 735 32.29 -12.04 -28.90
N THR A 736 32.93 -11.98 -27.74
CA THR A 736 34.02 -12.91 -27.36
C THR A 736 33.52 -14.26 -26.89
N LEU A 737 32.21 -14.37 -26.57
CA LEU A 737 31.58 -15.59 -26.11
C LEU A 737 30.95 -16.39 -27.25
N PRO A 738 31.03 -17.74 -27.26
CA PRO A 738 30.38 -18.57 -28.25
C PRO A 738 28.86 -18.35 -28.26
N ALA A 739 28.31 -17.90 -29.39
CA ALA A 739 26.92 -17.47 -29.51
C ALA A 739 25.89 -18.57 -29.11
N ILE A 740 26.13 -19.82 -29.50
CA ILE A 740 25.25 -20.95 -29.16
C ILE A 740 25.24 -21.20 -27.67
N GLU A 741 26.41 -21.20 -27.04
CA GLU A 741 26.49 -21.40 -25.57
C GLU A 741 25.86 -20.25 -24.82
N LEU A 742 26.14 -19.01 -25.24
CA LEU A 742 25.56 -17.81 -24.62
C LEU A 742 24.03 -17.82 -24.72
N ALA A 743 23.49 -18.20 -25.86
CA ALA A 743 22.04 -18.30 -26.02
C ALA A 743 21.43 -19.37 -25.09
N ALA A 744 22.09 -20.54 -24.94
CA ALA A 744 21.65 -21.59 -24.03
C ALA A 744 21.71 -21.14 -22.57
N TYR A 745 22.82 -20.54 -22.12
CA TYR A 745 22.89 -19.97 -20.75
C TYR A 745 21.91 -18.84 -20.53
N ALA A 746 21.57 -18.05 -21.55
CA ALA A 746 20.55 -17.01 -21.44
C ALA A 746 19.15 -17.59 -21.18
N LEU A 747 18.80 -18.74 -21.79
CA LEU A 747 17.52 -19.39 -21.52
C LEU A 747 17.49 -20.03 -20.12
N VAL A 748 18.58 -20.69 -19.68
CA VAL A 748 18.69 -21.18 -18.29
C VAL A 748 18.58 -20.02 -17.30
N ALA A 749 19.22 -18.89 -17.56
CA ALA A 749 19.07 -17.68 -16.73
C ALA A 749 17.62 -17.16 -16.71
N ASN A 750 16.91 -17.24 -17.85
CA ASN A 750 15.50 -16.87 -17.93
C ASN A 750 14.61 -17.82 -17.10
N THR A 751 14.88 -19.14 -17.14
CA THR A 751 14.23 -20.13 -16.27
C THR A 751 14.42 -19.77 -14.79
N ILE A 752 15.67 -19.49 -14.38
CA ILE A 752 16.00 -19.14 -12.98
C ILE A 752 15.28 -17.84 -12.54
N LEU A 753 15.25 -16.81 -13.40
CA LEU A 753 14.54 -15.55 -13.11
C LEU A 753 13.02 -15.74 -12.98
N ASN A 754 12.44 -16.79 -13.59
CA ASN A 754 11.02 -17.08 -13.58
C ASN A 754 10.58 -18.09 -12.50
N LEU A 755 11.52 -18.56 -11.66
CA LEU A 755 11.18 -19.40 -10.52
C LEU A 755 10.29 -18.65 -9.53
N ASP A 756 9.38 -19.38 -8.86
CA ASP A 756 8.54 -18.82 -7.79
C ASP A 756 9.39 -18.08 -6.75
N GLU A 757 10.50 -18.67 -6.32
CA GLU A 757 11.41 -18.04 -5.34
C GLU A 757 12.12 -16.78 -5.85
N ALA A 758 12.25 -16.58 -7.15
CA ALA A 758 12.81 -15.35 -7.70
C ALA A 758 11.86 -14.17 -7.50
N ILE A 759 10.55 -14.40 -7.54
CA ILE A 759 9.50 -13.38 -7.48
C ILE A 759 8.73 -13.36 -6.15
N MET A 760 8.95 -14.33 -5.28
CA MET A 760 8.33 -14.42 -3.94
C MET A 760 9.35 -14.12 -2.83
N GLN A 761 8.86 -13.58 -1.74
CA GLN A 761 9.56 -13.50 -0.45
C GLN A 761 9.01 -14.57 0.48
N ASN A 762 9.92 -15.35 1.05
CA ASN A 762 9.61 -16.43 1.98
C ASN A 762 10.06 -16.08 3.40
#